data_0dbec1a115e6f683777b7e8d70206bbd
#
_entry.id   0dbec1a115e6f683777b7e8d70206bbd
#
_cell.length_a   1.000
_cell.length_b   1.000
_cell.length_c   1.000
_cell.angle_alpha   90.00
_cell.angle_beta   90.00
_cell.angle_gamma   90.00
#
_symmetry.space_group_name_H-M   'P 1'
#
loop_
_entity.id
_entity.type
_entity.pdbx_description
1 polymer ?
#
loop_
_entity_poly.entity_id
_entity_poly.type
_entity_poly.pdbx_seq_one_letter_code
_entity_poly.pdbx_strand_id
1 'polypeptide(L)'
;MDIKKIEKKWQAVWEKEKIANFNPKNSDKKYYCLEMFSYPSAAKLHLGHWYNYAPTDSFVRYKKMKGFEVFQPMGFDAFGLPAENFAIKTGIHPKDSTDQNIINMEQTLSEMGAMFDWSAEIKTCNEDYYKWTQWLFLKLYENGLAYRKEAPVNWCPSCKTVLANEQVVNGECERCKSTVVKKNLTQWFFRITKYAEELLQGLNGLDWPEKTKLMQKNWIGKSTGGEIEFTAESGDKFKVFTTRADTLFGVSYVVLAPEHPLVAKLTSKKQQKAVNQYIEQTSKTNEIDRLSTSREKTGVYIGHNAINPINGKTVPIYVADYVLYSYGTGAVMGVPSHDDRDFAFANKYGLPITRVIKGANCDDELPFTEDGILVNSPGFDGLTSEEARKAIINKLVQQGVAEHKTNYRLRDWLVSRQRYWGAPIPVIHCEKCGAVPVPYQDLPVKLPYDVEFTPDGESPLAKHEGFMNTKCPICGADAKRDPDTLDTFVCSSWYFLRYPDANNAKEPFNSDIINKILPVDKYVGGAEHACMHLLYARFITKALRDMGYLNFDEPFKSLVHQGVILGPDGQRMSKSKGNVIAPDPYVQEHGSDVLRLYLMFGFSYTEGGPWNDDGIKAITKFLDRIERLAIKINTMPNDKNNNISKNEKDLLYAVNFAVKAVDRDMENFSFNTAVARLMELLNALTKYDAIDGEKNVNVFKNAFKTFILLLAPCAPHFAEEIWESLGNKNSIFYSKYPECDEKALILDEVEVAVQINSKMRAKIMIPSDANEETIKELIFKDEKLSAEIDGKTIKKLIIVPKRLVNVIV
;
A
#
# COMPACT_ATOMS: atom_id res chain seq x y z
N MET A 1 -7.69 18.84 -34.32
CA MET A 1 -8.59 19.44 -33.30
C MET A 1 -7.84 20.42 -32.41
N ASP A 2 -8.51 21.48 -31.91
CA ASP A 2 -7.95 22.37 -30.88
C ASP A 2 -8.16 21.73 -29.48
N ILE A 3 -7.16 21.02 -29.03
CA ILE A 3 -7.23 20.21 -27.81
C ILE A 3 -7.63 21.06 -26.60
N LYS A 4 -7.03 22.23 -26.42
CA LYS A 4 -7.32 23.09 -25.25
C LYS A 4 -8.76 23.61 -25.23
N LYS A 5 -9.32 23.88 -26.40
CA LYS A 5 -10.71 24.30 -26.52
C LYS A 5 -11.67 23.15 -26.20
N ILE A 6 -11.33 21.95 -26.64
CA ILE A 6 -12.11 20.73 -26.40
C ILE A 6 -12.11 20.38 -24.89
N GLU A 7 -10.95 20.40 -24.26
CA GLU A 7 -10.82 20.12 -22.81
C GLU A 7 -11.67 21.08 -21.97
N LYS A 8 -11.54 22.39 -22.19
CA LYS A 8 -12.35 23.39 -21.48
C LYS A 8 -13.86 23.24 -21.73
N LYS A 9 -14.25 22.94 -22.98
CA LYS A 9 -15.66 22.69 -23.32
C LYS A 9 -16.23 21.56 -22.50
N TRP A 10 -15.57 20.39 -22.50
CA TRP A 10 -16.11 19.20 -21.86
C TRP A 10 -16.02 19.23 -20.34
N GLN A 11 -14.98 19.82 -19.77
CA GLN A 11 -14.91 20.07 -18.32
C GLN A 11 -16.09 20.95 -17.86
N ALA A 12 -16.42 22.02 -18.59
CA ALA A 12 -17.58 22.87 -18.27
C ALA A 12 -18.92 22.13 -18.44
N VAL A 13 -19.06 21.23 -19.41
CA VAL A 13 -20.25 20.40 -19.59
C VAL A 13 -20.39 19.43 -18.41
N TRP A 14 -19.32 18.70 -18.05
CA TRP A 14 -19.35 17.73 -16.93
C TRP A 14 -19.65 18.39 -15.59
N GLU A 15 -19.10 19.57 -15.33
CA GLU A 15 -19.41 20.36 -14.12
C GLU A 15 -20.90 20.78 -14.09
N LYS A 16 -21.41 21.32 -15.19
CA LYS A 16 -22.81 21.71 -15.30
C LYS A 16 -23.77 20.54 -15.11
N GLU A 17 -23.46 19.40 -15.72
CA GLU A 17 -24.28 18.19 -15.63
C GLU A 17 -24.07 17.42 -14.31
N LYS A 18 -23.10 17.83 -13.50
CA LYS A 18 -22.72 17.16 -12.25
C LYS A 18 -22.47 15.66 -12.44
N ILE A 19 -21.79 15.29 -13.52
CA ILE A 19 -21.62 13.90 -13.92
C ILE A 19 -20.82 13.09 -12.91
N ALA A 20 -19.97 13.74 -12.11
CA ALA A 20 -19.15 13.15 -11.07
C ALA A 20 -19.88 12.97 -9.74
N ASN A 21 -21.01 13.66 -9.52
CA ASN A 21 -21.67 13.64 -8.21
C ASN A 21 -22.28 12.28 -7.92
N PHE A 22 -21.96 11.75 -6.75
CA PHE A 22 -22.50 10.50 -6.24
C PHE A 22 -23.93 10.70 -5.70
N ASN A 23 -24.81 9.77 -6.06
CA ASN A 23 -26.17 9.76 -5.51
C ASN A 23 -26.35 8.60 -4.52
N PRO A 24 -26.34 8.87 -3.19
CA PRO A 24 -26.47 7.83 -2.19
C PRO A 24 -27.79 7.06 -2.22
N LYS A 25 -28.83 7.57 -2.95
CA LYS A 25 -30.08 6.85 -3.15
C LYS A 25 -29.96 5.65 -4.09
N ASN A 26 -28.94 5.65 -4.96
CA ASN A 26 -28.63 4.56 -5.90
C ASN A 26 -27.59 3.56 -5.34
N SER A 27 -27.49 3.44 -4.02
CA SER A 27 -26.44 2.68 -3.35
C SER A 27 -26.45 1.16 -3.59
N ASP A 28 -27.54 0.59 -4.15
CA ASP A 28 -27.62 -0.86 -4.44
C ASP A 28 -26.56 -1.33 -5.46
N LYS A 29 -26.11 -0.45 -6.35
CA LYS A 29 -25.04 -0.69 -7.32
C LYS A 29 -23.87 0.28 -7.12
N LYS A 30 -23.59 0.68 -5.89
CA LYS A 30 -22.50 1.60 -5.59
C LYS A 30 -21.13 0.98 -5.90
N TYR A 31 -20.19 1.84 -6.27
CA TYR A 31 -18.79 1.50 -6.35
C TYR A 31 -17.96 2.65 -5.78
N TYR A 32 -17.43 2.45 -4.58
CA TYR A 32 -16.57 3.43 -3.94
C TYR A 32 -15.12 3.16 -4.32
N CYS A 33 -14.59 4.00 -5.20
CA CYS A 33 -13.18 4.01 -5.59
C CYS A 33 -12.49 5.20 -4.93
N LEU A 34 -11.39 4.97 -4.25
CA LEU A 34 -10.70 6.00 -3.49
C LEU A 34 -9.20 5.92 -3.73
N GLU A 35 -8.61 7.04 -4.06
CA GLU A 35 -7.16 7.23 -4.06
C GLU A 35 -6.69 7.80 -2.73
N MET A 36 -5.45 7.49 -2.36
CA MET A 36 -4.80 8.18 -1.26
C MET A 36 -4.69 9.67 -1.61
N PHE A 37 -5.31 10.51 -0.78
CA PHE A 37 -5.37 11.94 -1.05
C PHE A 37 -4.01 12.65 -0.89
N SER A 38 -3.85 13.75 -1.61
CA SER A 38 -2.58 14.47 -1.71
C SER A 38 -2.29 15.28 -0.46
N TYR A 39 -0.99 15.40 -0.18
CA TYR A 39 -0.45 16.36 0.76
C TYR A 39 -0.04 17.66 0.01
N PRO A 40 -0.62 18.84 0.34
CA PRO A 40 -0.35 20.08 -0.39
C PRO A 40 0.99 20.73 0.02
N SER A 41 2.09 19.98 -0.11
CA SER A 41 3.45 20.42 0.23
C SER A 41 4.13 21.24 -0.86
N ALA A 42 3.53 21.36 -2.03
CA ALA A 42 4.05 22.12 -3.17
C ALA A 42 2.89 22.71 -3.98
N ALA A 43 3.18 23.80 -4.71
CA ALA A 43 2.19 24.50 -5.50
C ALA A 43 1.64 23.71 -6.70
N LYS A 44 2.27 22.59 -7.08
CA LYS A 44 1.90 21.82 -8.28
C LYS A 44 1.97 20.32 -8.03
N LEU A 45 1.09 19.60 -8.70
CA LEU A 45 1.13 18.14 -8.75
C LEU A 45 2.34 17.69 -9.59
N HIS A 46 3.04 16.67 -9.12
CA HIS A 46 4.11 16.02 -9.86
C HIS A 46 3.58 14.81 -10.65
N LEU A 47 4.42 14.28 -11.53
CA LEU A 47 4.05 13.17 -12.42
C LEU A 47 3.52 11.93 -11.67
N GLY A 48 4.01 11.65 -10.45
CA GLY A 48 3.50 10.54 -9.63
C GLY A 48 2.03 10.70 -9.22
N HIS A 49 1.54 11.94 -9.01
CA HIS A 49 0.12 12.19 -8.78
C HIS A 49 -0.71 11.91 -10.04
N TRP A 50 -0.25 12.36 -11.21
CA TRP A 50 -0.88 12.06 -12.47
C TRP A 50 -0.96 10.56 -12.74
N TYR A 51 0.10 9.82 -12.40
CA TYR A 51 0.15 8.36 -12.58
C TYR A 51 -0.78 7.61 -11.63
N ASN A 52 -1.06 8.18 -10.46
CA ASN A 52 -2.07 7.65 -9.56
C ASN A 52 -3.48 7.99 -10.04
N TYR A 53 -3.76 9.27 -10.23
CA TYR A 53 -5.14 9.75 -10.39
C TYR A 53 -5.71 9.54 -11.80
N ALA A 54 -4.94 9.77 -12.87
CA ALA A 54 -5.47 9.70 -14.22
C ALA A 54 -5.87 8.27 -14.65
N PRO A 55 -5.06 7.21 -14.44
CA PRO A 55 -5.49 5.84 -14.72
C PRO A 55 -6.63 5.37 -13.82
N THR A 56 -6.65 5.79 -12.54
CA THR A 56 -7.74 5.45 -11.62
C THR A 56 -9.05 6.13 -12.04
N ASP A 57 -9.02 7.39 -12.47
CA ASP A 57 -10.18 8.04 -13.07
C ASP A 57 -10.69 7.30 -14.32
N SER A 58 -9.77 6.78 -15.15
CA SER A 58 -10.16 5.95 -16.31
C SER A 58 -10.90 4.68 -15.86
N PHE A 59 -10.45 4.04 -14.79
CA PHE A 59 -11.15 2.90 -14.20
C PHE A 59 -12.53 3.29 -13.65
N VAL A 60 -12.66 4.44 -12.99
CA VAL A 60 -13.92 4.95 -12.45
C VAL A 60 -14.93 5.22 -13.57
N ARG A 61 -14.50 5.88 -14.66
CA ARG A 61 -15.34 6.11 -15.86
C ARG A 61 -15.80 4.81 -16.49
N TYR A 62 -14.91 3.82 -16.58
CA TYR A 62 -15.25 2.46 -17.01
C TYR A 62 -16.34 1.85 -16.12
N LYS A 63 -16.20 1.90 -14.80
CA LYS A 63 -17.21 1.40 -13.85
C LYS A 63 -18.55 2.11 -13.99
N LYS A 64 -18.54 3.44 -14.20
CA LYS A 64 -19.77 4.20 -14.45
C LYS A 64 -20.47 3.72 -15.72
N MET A 65 -19.75 3.51 -16.80
CA MET A 65 -20.32 2.97 -18.04
C MET A 65 -20.81 1.51 -17.90
N LYS A 66 -20.25 0.73 -16.96
CA LYS A 66 -20.75 -0.62 -16.57
C LYS A 66 -22.03 -0.54 -15.72
N GLY A 67 -22.54 0.66 -15.43
CA GLY A 67 -23.81 0.90 -14.74
C GLY A 67 -23.71 0.91 -13.22
N PHE A 68 -22.50 1.14 -12.66
CA PHE A 68 -22.34 1.40 -11.24
C PHE A 68 -22.61 2.88 -10.92
N GLU A 69 -23.17 3.13 -9.76
CA GLU A 69 -23.18 4.45 -9.13
C GLU A 69 -21.83 4.64 -8.45
N VAL A 70 -20.95 5.39 -9.10
CA VAL A 70 -19.55 5.50 -8.66
C VAL A 70 -19.37 6.68 -7.72
N PHE A 71 -18.66 6.45 -6.62
CA PHE A 71 -18.22 7.48 -5.68
C PHE A 71 -16.70 7.59 -5.72
N GLN A 72 -16.19 8.70 -6.21
CA GLN A 72 -14.75 9.05 -6.25
C GLN A 72 -14.56 10.45 -5.68
N PRO A 73 -14.52 10.61 -4.36
CA PRO A 73 -14.27 11.90 -3.73
C PRO A 73 -12.78 12.28 -3.77
N MET A 74 -12.50 13.58 -3.62
CA MET A 74 -11.15 14.10 -3.49
C MET A 74 -11.08 15.09 -2.33
N GLY A 75 -9.88 15.23 -1.76
CA GLY A 75 -9.58 16.16 -0.68
C GLY A 75 -8.07 16.22 -0.42
N PHE A 76 -7.70 16.85 0.71
CA PHE A 76 -6.30 17.16 0.99
C PHE A 76 -5.92 16.78 2.43
N ASP A 77 -4.83 16.01 2.57
CA ASP A 77 -4.16 15.80 3.87
C ASP A 77 -3.24 17.00 4.14
N ALA A 78 -3.81 18.01 4.79
CA ALA A 78 -3.28 19.36 4.75
C ALA A 78 -2.53 19.80 6.02
N PHE A 79 -2.42 18.94 7.03
CA PHE A 79 -1.58 19.17 8.19
C PHE A 79 -0.16 18.62 8.00
N GLY A 80 0.80 19.08 8.82
CA GLY A 80 2.12 18.45 8.95
C GLY A 80 3.31 19.39 8.76
N LEU A 81 4.47 18.83 9.01
CA LEU A 81 5.75 19.49 9.11
C LEU A 81 6.23 20.27 7.86
N PRO A 82 5.96 19.87 6.60
CA PRO A 82 6.44 20.65 5.46
C PRO A 82 5.91 22.07 5.40
N ALA A 83 4.64 22.30 5.70
CA ALA A 83 4.07 23.65 5.73
C ALA A 83 4.67 24.51 6.88
N GLU A 84 4.88 23.91 8.04
CA GLU A 84 5.53 24.59 9.17
C GLU A 84 7.00 24.93 8.86
N ASN A 85 7.76 24.01 8.26
CA ASN A 85 9.13 24.27 7.82
C ASN A 85 9.20 25.34 6.73
N PHE A 86 8.20 25.42 5.87
CA PHE A 86 8.07 26.48 4.89
C PHE A 86 7.83 27.84 5.57
N ALA A 87 6.95 27.88 6.58
CA ALA A 87 6.71 29.07 7.37
C ALA A 87 7.97 29.57 8.08
N ILE A 88 8.74 28.69 8.71
CA ILE A 88 10.04 29.03 9.35
C ILE A 88 11.03 29.67 8.35
N LYS A 89 11.01 29.21 7.09
CA LYS A 89 11.94 29.70 6.05
C LYS A 89 11.51 31.01 5.40
N THR A 90 10.19 31.21 5.25
CA THR A 90 9.64 32.29 4.42
C THR A 90 8.89 33.35 5.21
N GLY A 91 8.50 33.08 6.46
CA GLY A 91 7.62 33.93 7.26
C GLY A 91 6.14 33.85 6.84
N ILE A 92 5.79 32.98 5.88
CA ILE A 92 4.38 32.81 5.44
C ILE A 92 3.71 31.80 6.36
N HIS A 93 2.57 32.18 6.93
CA HIS A 93 1.82 31.29 7.85
C HIS A 93 1.47 29.96 7.20
N PRO A 94 1.55 28.79 7.90
CA PRO A 94 1.28 27.46 7.32
C PRO A 94 -0.12 27.35 6.71
N LYS A 95 -1.12 27.98 7.32
CA LYS A 95 -2.49 28.01 6.81
C LYS A 95 -2.54 28.66 5.42
N ASP A 96 -1.94 29.84 5.24
CA ASP A 96 -2.03 30.59 4.00
C ASP A 96 -1.30 29.88 2.87
N SER A 97 -0.11 29.36 3.15
CA SER A 97 0.65 28.59 2.16
C SER A 97 -0.05 27.29 1.76
N THR A 98 -0.71 26.63 2.71
CA THR A 98 -1.47 25.40 2.47
C THR A 98 -2.71 25.68 1.65
N ASP A 99 -3.50 26.71 2.00
CA ASP A 99 -4.70 27.11 1.27
C ASP A 99 -4.35 27.47 -0.19
N GLN A 100 -3.27 28.23 -0.42
CA GLN A 100 -2.83 28.54 -1.78
C GLN A 100 -2.38 27.30 -2.56
N ASN A 101 -1.68 26.38 -1.92
CA ASN A 101 -1.29 25.11 -2.57
C ASN A 101 -2.50 24.25 -2.93
N ILE A 102 -3.52 24.19 -2.08
CA ILE A 102 -4.77 23.48 -2.34
C ILE A 102 -5.44 24.05 -3.59
N ILE A 103 -5.63 25.38 -3.67
CA ILE A 103 -6.22 26.03 -4.85
C ILE A 103 -5.48 25.65 -6.13
N ASN A 104 -4.16 25.69 -6.12
CA ASN A 104 -3.35 25.34 -7.27
C ASN A 104 -3.48 23.85 -7.66
N MET A 105 -3.60 22.96 -6.65
CA MET A 105 -3.80 21.54 -6.88
C MET A 105 -5.20 21.22 -7.40
N GLU A 106 -6.25 21.85 -6.88
CA GLU A 106 -7.62 21.76 -7.37
C GLU A 106 -7.68 22.13 -8.86
N GLN A 107 -7.01 23.24 -9.26
CA GLN A 107 -6.91 23.64 -10.65
C GLN A 107 -6.23 22.56 -11.51
N THR A 108 -5.10 22.00 -11.06
CA THR A 108 -4.38 20.96 -11.83
C THR A 108 -5.20 19.68 -11.94
N LEU A 109 -5.95 19.29 -10.90
CA LEU A 109 -6.85 18.13 -10.93
C LEU A 109 -8.04 18.36 -11.87
N SER A 110 -8.56 19.58 -11.95
CA SER A 110 -9.57 19.96 -12.93
C SER A 110 -9.02 19.90 -14.36
N GLU A 111 -7.82 20.43 -14.60
CA GLU A 111 -7.14 20.36 -15.90
C GLU A 111 -6.85 18.92 -16.35
N MET A 112 -6.61 17.99 -15.43
CA MET A 112 -6.48 16.56 -15.69
C MET A 112 -7.78 15.96 -16.26
N GLY A 113 -8.91 16.61 -16.03
CA GLY A 113 -10.23 16.13 -16.40
C GLY A 113 -10.70 14.95 -15.56
N ALA A 114 -10.21 14.80 -14.33
CA ALA A 114 -10.63 13.74 -13.44
C ALA A 114 -12.07 13.94 -12.92
N MET A 115 -12.81 12.85 -12.83
CA MET A 115 -14.23 12.83 -12.46
C MET A 115 -14.43 12.75 -10.95
N PHE A 116 -13.76 13.64 -10.20
CA PHE A 116 -13.90 13.71 -8.74
C PHE A 116 -15.21 14.35 -8.31
N ASP A 117 -15.83 13.77 -7.29
CA ASP A 117 -16.98 14.38 -6.62
C ASP A 117 -16.53 15.45 -5.61
N TRP A 118 -16.34 16.67 -6.11
CA TRP A 118 -15.95 17.82 -5.31
C TRP A 118 -17.00 18.26 -4.29
N SER A 119 -18.26 17.80 -4.39
CA SER A 119 -19.29 18.10 -3.38
C SER A 119 -19.00 17.41 -2.03
N ALA A 120 -18.14 16.41 -2.05
CA ALA A 120 -17.67 15.68 -0.87
C ALA A 120 -16.23 16.06 -0.45
N GLU A 121 -15.71 17.19 -0.92
CA GLU A 121 -14.35 17.62 -0.60
C GLU A 121 -14.11 17.75 0.90
N ILE A 122 -12.93 17.29 1.36
CA ILE A 122 -12.44 17.48 2.73
C ILE A 122 -11.03 18.06 2.74
N LYS A 123 -10.74 18.90 3.73
CA LYS A 123 -9.42 19.48 4.00
C LYS A 123 -9.08 19.21 5.46
N THR A 124 -8.12 18.37 5.75
CA THR A 124 -7.87 17.90 7.13
C THR A 124 -7.48 19.02 8.09
N CYS A 125 -6.96 20.15 7.60
CA CYS A 125 -6.60 21.32 8.39
C CYS A 125 -7.76 22.26 8.69
N ASN A 126 -8.95 22.03 8.12
CA ASN A 126 -10.13 22.86 8.41
C ASN A 126 -10.77 22.47 9.74
N GLU A 127 -11.34 23.47 10.43
CA GLU A 127 -12.01 23.27 11.73
C GLU A 127 -13.18 22.29 11.66
N ASP A 128 -13.90 22.26 10.56
CA ASP A 128 -15.04 21.36 10.31
C ASP A 128 -14.61 19.90 10.10
N TYR A 129 -13.31 19.66 9.77
CA TYR A 129 -12.75 18.33 9.71
C TYR A 129 -12.01 17.95 11.01
N TYR A 130 -11.02 18.73 11.45
CA TYR A 130 -10.21 18.31 12.59
C TYR A 130 -10.97 18.32 13.94
N LYS A 131 -12.09 19.01 14.04
CA LYS A 131 -13.07 18.83 15.12
C LYS A 131 -13.40 17.36 15.34
N TRP A 132 -13.59 16.62 14.25
CA TRP A 132 -13.96 15.20 14.29
C TRP A 132 -12.76 14.29 14.52
N THR A 133 -11.56 14.71 14.12
CA THR A 133 -10.32 14.04 14.54
C THR A 133 -10.10 14.16 16.05
N GLN A 134 -10.42 15.32 16.63
CA GLN A 134 -10.42 15.50 18.08
C GLN A 134 -11.49 14.67 18.78
N TRP A 135 -12.69 14.58 18.20
CA TRP A 135 -13.74 13.69 18.66
C TRP A 135 -13.29 12.22 18.67
N LEU A 136 -12.63 11.77 17.60
CA LEU A 136 -12.07 10.42 17.50
C LEU A 136 -11.06 10.15 18.62
N PHE A 137 -10.16 11.10 18.88
CA PHE A 137 -9.22 10.98 19.99
C PHE A 137 -9.94 10.81 21.33
N LEU A 138 -10.97 11.62 21.59
CA LEU A 138 -11.75 11.53 22.83
C LEU A 138 -12.49 10.18 22.95
N LYS A 139 -13.04 9.67 21.84
CA LYS A 139 -13.67 8.33 21.83
C LYS A 139 -12.67 7.21 22.14
N LEU A 140 -11.47 7.28 21.57
CA LEU A 140 -10.40 6.33 21.89
C LEU A 140 -9.98 6.46 23.37
N TYR A 141 -9.91 7.68 23.91
CA TYR A 141 -9.56 7.91 25.30
C TYR A 141 -10.61 7.35 26.27
N GLU A 142 -11.90 7.62 26.05
CA GLU A 142 -13.02 7.10 26.85
C GLU A 142 -13.06 5.57 26.89
N ASN A 143 -12.66 4.92 25.78
CA ASN A 143 -12.62 3.45 25.68
C ASN A 143 -11.27 2.84 26.08
N GLY A 144 -10.37 3.64 26.71
CA GLY A 144 -9.06 3.17 27.20
C GLY A 144 -8.08 2.81 26.08
N LEU A 145 -8.35 3.25 24.83
CA LEU A 145 -7.49 3.04 23.66
C LEU A 145 -6.48 4.18 23.45
N ALA A 146 -6.68 5.32 24.08
CA ALA A 146 -5.69 6.38 24.15
C ALA A 146 -5.20 6.55 25.59
N TYR A 147 -3.90 6.74 25.80
CA TYR A 147 -3.29 6.90 27.11
C TYR A 147 -2.01 7.71 27.03
N ARG A 148 -1.59 8.27 28.17
CA ARG A 148 -0.40 9.09 28.29
C ARG A 148 0.61 8.42 29.21
N LYS A 149 1.87 8.36 28.79
CA LYS A 149 2.97 7.85 29.65
C LYS A 149 4.30 8.50 29.28
N GLU A 150 5.22 8.51 30.24
CA GLU A 150 6.64 8.76 29.96
C GLU A 150 7.28 7.53 29.33
N ALA A 151 7.96 7.72 28.22
CA ALA A 151 8.64 6.65 27.50
C ALA A 151 9.83 7.18 26.70
N PRO A 152 10.83 6.36 26.42
CA PRO A 152 11.86 6.67 25.46
C PRO A 152 11.24 6.65 24.05
N VAL A 153 11.16 7.81 23.44
CA VAL A 153 10.57 8.01 22.10
C VAL A 153 11.67 8.29 21.06
N ASN A 154 11.36 8.03 19.81
CA ASN A 154 12.25 8.37 18.71
C ASN A 154 12.21 9.88 18.49
N TRP A 155 13.36 10.53 18.58
CA TRP A 155 13.51 11.96 18.40
C TRP A 155 14.39 12.24 17.18
N CYS A 156 13.88 13.02 16.24
CA CYS A 156 14.70 13.55 15.14
C CYS A 156 15.32 14.88 15.54
N PRO A 157 16.67 14.98 15.69
CA PRO A 157 17.32 16.22 16.11
C PRO A 157 17.28 17.32 15.04
N SER A 158 17.20 16.96 13.77
CA SER A 158 17.10 17.89 12.65
C SER A 158 15.68 18.43 12.47
N CYS A 159 14.68 17.56 12.46
CA CYS A 159 13.28 17.96 12.40
C CYS A 159 12.75 18.48 13.74
N LYS A 160 13.50 18.28 14.83
CA LYS A 160 13.13 18.66 16.20
C LYS A 160 11.73 18.19 16.58
N THR A 161 11.43 16.91 16.34
CA THR A 161 10.12 16.31 16.61
C THR A 161 10.24 14.83 16.96
N VAL A 162 9.23 14.34 17.65
CA VAL A 162 9.03 12.91 17.91
C VAL A 162 8.55 12.21 16.65
N LEU A 163 9.00 10.99 16.46
CA LEU A 163 8.63 10.11 15.35
C LEU A 163 7.96 8.84 15.88
N ALA A 164 6.91 8.38 15.21
CA ALA A 164 6.41 7.02 15.40
C ALA A 164 7.46 6.00 14.95
N ASN A 165 7.35 4.75 15.40
CA ASN A 165 8.34 3.71 15.05
C ASN A 165 8.40 3.48 13.53
N GLU A 166 7.26 3.57 12.87
CA GLU A 166 7.06 3.41 11.43
C GLU A 166 7.75 4.52 10.60
N GLN A 167 7.99 5.68 11.21
CA GLN A 167 8.66 6.82 10.60
C GLN A 167 10.19 6.79 10.76
N VAL A 168 10.72 5.72 11.32
CA VAL A 168 12.17 5.48 11.44
C VAL A 168 12.58 4.35 10.52
N VAL A 169 13.37 4.67 9.49
CA VAL A 169 13.83 3.72 8.48
C VAL A 169 15.35 3.59 8.59
N ASN A 170 15.83 2.40 8.91
CA ASN A 170 17.27 2.12 9.10
C ASN A 170 17.97 3.05 10.11
N GLY A 171 17.27 3.46 11.20
CA GLY A 171 17.81 4.38 12.22
C GLY A 171 17.75 5.85 11.85
N GLU A 172 17.19 6.16 10.70
CA GLU A 172 17.09 7.52 10.18
C GLU A 172 15.64 7.99 10.13
N CYS A 173 15.47 9.29 10.23
CA CYS A 173 14.18 9.94 9.98
C CYS A 173 13.75 9.71 8.52
N GLU A 174 12.57 9.19 8.27
CA GLU A 174 12.03 8.93 6.92
C GLU A 174 12.10 10.17 6.00
N ARG A 175 12.00 11.36 6.60
CA ARG A 175 11.94 12.66 5.94
C ARG A 175 13.29 13.29 5.64
N CYS A 176 14.08 13.57 6.71
CA CYS A 176 15.30 14.36 6.59
C CYS A 176 16.57 13.51 6.57
N LYS A 177 16.46 12.20 6.74
CA LYS A 177 17.57 11.23 6.77
C LYS A 177 18.58 11.46 7.88
N SER A 178 18.25 12.29 8.87
CA SER A 178 19.11 12.45 10.07
C SER A 178 18.97 11.25 10.98
N THR A 179 20.05 10.86 11.63
CA THR A 179 20.05 9.79 12.65
C THR A 179 19.10 10.14 13.78
N VAL A 180 18.22 9.19 14.11
CA VAL A 180 17.22 9.32 15.17
C VAL A 180 17.83 8.92 16.50
N VAL A 181 17.54 9.70 17.55
CA VAL A 181 17.99 9.44 18.91
C VAL A 181 16.82 9.12 19.84
N LYS A 182 17.08 8.49 20.99
CA LYS A 182 16.06 8.27 22.02
C LYS A 182 16.01 9.48 22.98
N LYS A 183 14.80 9.92 23.29
CA LYS A 183 14.53 10.97 24.27
C LYS A 183 13.37 10.54 25.17
N ASN A 184 13.51 10.65 26.50
CA ASN A 184 12.40 10.39 27.41
C ASN A 184 11.45 11.59 27.44
N LEU A 185 10.23 11.35 27.03
CA LEU A 185 9.15 12.35 27.01
C LEU A 185 7.83 11.71 27.42
N THR A 186 6.97 12.52 28.05
CA THR A 186 5.60 12.11 28.35
C THR A 186 4.74 12.38 27.12
N GLN A 187 4.18 11.33 26.54
CA GLN A 187 3.52 11.36 25.23
C GLN A 187 2.20 10.59 25.25
N TRP A 188 1.33 10.90 24.27
CA TRP A 188 0.10 10.15 24.02
C TRP A 188 0.34 9.00 23.04
N PHE A 189 -0.32 7.87 23.34
CA PHE A 189 -0.27 6.64 22.57
C PHE A 189 -1.66 6.09 22.31
N PHE A 190 -1.87 5.50 21.13
CA PHE A 190 -3.03 4.65 20.86
C PHE A 190 -2.66 3.18 21.01
N ARG A 191 -3.52 2.39 21.69
CA ARG A 191 -3.32 0.95 21.97
C ARG A 191 -3.61 0.08 20.75
N ILE A 192 -2.93 0.30 19.63
CA ILE A 192 -3.04 -0.52 18.43
C ILE A 192 -2.70 -1.99 18.73
N THR A 193 -1.83 -2.24 19.70
CA THR A 193 -1.42 -3.60 20.12
C THR A 193 -2.58 -4.43 20.64
N LYS A 194 -3.64 -3.81 21.17
CA LYS A 194 -4.86 -4.51 21.59
C LYS A 194 -5.54 -5.22 20.42
N TYR A 195 -5.35 -4.75 19.22
CA TYR A 195 -5.91 -5.31 17.99
C TYR A 195 -4.90 -6.13 17.18
N ALA A 196 -3.69 -6.40 17.69
CA ALA A 196 -2.63 -7.06 16.94
C ALA A 196 -3.07 -8.39 16.31
N GLU A 197 -3.80 -9.24 17.05
CA GLU A 197 -4.32 -10.51 16.54
C GLU A 197 -5.37 -10.31 15.46
N GLU A 198 -6.33 -9.41 15.67
CA GLU A 198 -7.38 -9.12 14.69
C GLU A 198 -6.82 -8.48 13.41
N LEU A 199 -5.83 -7.59 13.55
CA LEU A 199 -5.11 -7.00 12.42
C LEU A 199 -4.37 -8.08 11.61
N LEU A 200 -3.84 -9.09 12.29
CA LEU A 200 -3.16 -10.21 11.62
C LEU A 200 -4.15 -11.12 10.90
N GLN A 201 -5.23 -11.54 11.58
CA GLN A 201 -6.22 -12.45 11.02
C GLN A 201 -7.02 -11.82 9.86
N GLY A 202 -7.35 -10.55 9.97
CA GLY A 202 -8.09 -9.80 8.94
C GLY A 202 -7.38 -9.73 7.58
N LEU A 203 -6.05 -9.94 7.53
CA LEU A 203 -5.30 -9.98 6.26
C LEU A 203 -5.74 -11.12 5.34
N ASN A 204 -6.25 -12.21 5.88
CA ASN A 204 -6.59 -13.41 5.11
C ASN A 204 -7.76 -13.20 4.14
N GLY A 205 -8.68 -12.28 4.44
CA GLY A 205 -9.87 -12.01 3.62
C GLY A 205 -9.73 -10.84 2.65
N LEU A 206 -8.57 -10.15 2.62
CA LEU A 206 -8.37 -8.95 1.82
C LEU A 206 -7.83 -9.29 0.41
N ASP A 207 -8.43 -8.66 -0.60
CA ASP A 207 -7.92 -8.65 -1.98
C ASP A 207 -6.81 -7.59 -2.12
N TRP A 208 -5.71 -7.84 -1.43
CA TRP A 208 -4.54 -6.95 -1.37
C TRP A 208 -3.30 -7.63 -1.94
N PRO A 209 -2.33 -6.88 -2.45
CA PRO A 209 -1.05 -7.44 -2.89
C PRO A 209 -0.38 -8.26 -1.78
N GLU A 210 0.06 -9.47 -2.10
CA GLU A 210 0.67 -10.39 -1.13
C GLU A 210 1.89 -9.77 -0.44
N LYS A 211 2.66 -8.95 -1.16
CA LYS A 211 3.79 -8.21 -0.59
C LYS A 211 3.35 -7.29 0.56
N THR A 212 2.23 -6.60 0.40
CA THR A 212 1.69 -5.69 1.44
C THR A 212 1.20 -6.48 2.65
N LYS A 213 0.48 -7.58 2.43
CA LYS A 213 0.07 -8.48 3.52
C LYS A 213 1.28 -9.02 4.28
N LEU A 214 2.32 -9.45 3.57
CA LEU A 214 3.55 -9.94 4.17
C LEU A 214 4.27 -8.85 4.98
N MET A 215 4.32 -7.61 4.45
CA MET A 215 4.91 -6.48 5.19
C MET A 215 4.16 -6.23 6.50
N GLN A 216 2.82 -6.19 6.49
CA GLN A 216 2.03 -6.02 7.71
C GLN A 216 2.18 -7.20 8.67
N LYS A 217 2.15 -8.45 8.16
CA LYS A 217 2.38 -9.64 8.97
C LYS A 217 3.74 -9.59 9.69
N ASN A 218 4.78 -9.23 8.97
CA ASN A 218 6.12 -9.09 9.53
C ASN A 218 6.23 -7.92 10.51
N TRP A 219 5.51 -6.82 10.25
CA TRP A 219 5.48 -5.65 11.14
C TRP A 219 4.76 -5.96 12.45
N ILE A 220 3.61 -6.62 12.40
CA ILE A 220 2.87 -7.09 13.58
C ILE A 220 3.73 -8.11 14.33
N GLY A 221 4.41 -8.99 13.62
CA GLY A 221 5.46 -9.86 14.14
C GLY A 221 5.00 -10.73 15.30
N LYS A 222 3.91 -11.51 15.08
CA LYS A 222 3.44 -12.49 16.06
C LYS A 222 4.48 -13.58 16.27
N SER A 223 4.84 -13.84 17.53
CA SER A 223 5.66 -14.96 17.95
C SER A 223 5.02 -15.69 19.12
N THR A 224 4.79 -16.97 18.92
CA THR A 224 4.20 -17.86 19.94
C THR A 224 5.27 -18.79 20.47
N GLY A 225 5.37 -18.90 21.81
CA GLY A 225 6.38 -19.69 22.46
C GLY A 225 6.08 -19.89 23.94
N GLY A 226 7.15 -20.05 24.72
CA GLY A 226 7.09 -20.15 26.18
C GLY A 226 7.83 -19.00 26.86
N GLU A 227 7.25 -18.47 27.91
CA GLU A 227 7.92 -17.60 28.86
C GLU A 227 8.37 -18.50 30.02
N ILE A 228 9.68 -18.68 30.20
CA ILE A 228 10.30 -19.68 31.06
C ILE A 228 11.07 -18.96 32.15
N GLU A 229 10.83 -19.33 33.41
CA GLU A 229 11.48 -18.78 34.58
C GLU A 229 12.83 -19.47 34.82
N PHE A 230 13.91 -18.69 34.76
CA PHE A 230 15.24 -19.08 35.19
C PHE A 230 15.50 -18.54 36.62
N THR A 231 16.22 -19.29 37.41
CA THR A 231 16.57 -18.88 38.78
C THR A 231 18.08 -18.67 38.87
N ALA A 232 18.52 -17.47 39.25
CA ALA A 232 19.93 -17.22 39.56
C ALA A 232 20.39 -17.95 40.83
N GLU A 233 21.69 -18.21 40.94
CA GLU A 233 22.27 -18.82 42.17
C GLU A 233 21.97 -18.02 43.44
N SER A 234 21.70 -16.73 43.33
CA SER A 234 21.23 -15.86 44.40
C SER A 234 19.80 -16.12 44.87
N GLY A 235 19.04 -16.95 44.14
CA GLY A 235 17.60 -17.16 44.33
C GLY A 235 16.72 -16.17 43.61
N ASP A 236 17.29 -15.19 42.95
CA ASP A 236 16.53 -14.23 42.10
C ASP A 236 16.01 -14.90 40.84
N LYS A 237 14.78 -14.56 40.44
CA LYS A 237 14.08 -15.13 39.30
C LYS A 237 13.95 -14.13 38.18
N PHE A 238 14.09 -14.57 36.93
CA PHE A 238 13.84 -13.79 35.72
C PHE A 238 13.27 -14.70 34.66
N LYS A 239 12.48 -14.12 33.77
CA LYS A 239 11.81 -14.83 32.71
C LYS A 239 12.53 -14.66 31.36
N VAL A 240 12.57 -15.72 30.58
CA VAL A 240 13.12 -15.76 29.23
C VAL A 240 12.00 -16.18 28.29
N PHE A 241 11.75 -15.39 27.23
CA PHE A 241 10.83 -15.77 26.19
C PHE A 241 11.58 -16.49 25.07
N THR A 242 11.06 -17.64 24.62
CA THR A 242 11.60 -18.38 23.48
C THR A 242 10.50 -18.98 22.60
N THR A 243 10.70 -18.94 21.29
CA THR A 243 9.91 -19.69 20.31
C THR A 243 10.51 -21.08 20.03
N ARG A 244 11.75 -21.32 20.52
CA ARG A 244 12.54 -22.51 20.28
C ARG A 244 12.77 -23.30 21.61
N ALA A 245 11.67 -23.64 22.28
CA ALA A 245 11.77 -24.46 23.52
C ALA A 245 12.37 -25.85 23.27
N ASP A 246 12.30 -26.35 22.02
CA ASP A 246 12.97 -27.56 21.55
C ASP A 246 14.50 -27.53 21.76
N THR A 247 15.10 -26.33 21.82
CA THR A 247 16.55 -26.18 22.03
C THR A 247 16.97 -26.00 23.49
N LEU A 248 16.06 -26.04 24.45
CA LEU A 248 16.30 -25.68 25.87
C LEU A 248 17.39 -26.51 26.55
N PHE A 249 17.54 -27.77 26.17
CA PHE A 249 18.61 -28.64 26.68
C PHE A 249 20.02 -28.23 26.24
N GLY A 250 20.11 -27.45 25.11
CA GLY A 250 21.35 -26.92 24.53
C GLY A 250 21.73 -25.53 25.02
N VAL A 251 21.00 -24.97 26.00
CA VAL A 251 21.30 -23.65 26.55
C VAL A 251 22.67 -23.69 27.24
N SER A 252 23.55 -22.79 26.79
CA SER A 252 24.92 -22.68 27.29
C SER A 252 25.17 -21.43 28.12
N TYR A 253 24.30 -20.42 27.98
CA TYR A 253 24.34 -19.17 28.72
C TYR A 253 22.99 -18.47 28.65
N VAL A 254 22.79 -17.48 29.53
CA VAL A 254 21.65 -16.55 29.44
C VAL A 254 22.16 -15.13 29.41
N VAL A 255 21.37 -14.24 28.73
CA VAL A 255 21.74 -12.86 28.55
C VAL A 255 20.65 -11.95 29.07
N LEU A 256 21.05 -10.94 29.84
CA LEU A 256 20.19 -9.83 30.25
C LEU A 256 20.51 -8.60 29.41
N ALA A 257 19.50 -7.83 29.06
CA ALA A 257 19.67 -6.50 28.45
C ALA A 257 20.44 -5.58 29.43
N PRO A 258 21.28 -4.64 28.94
CA PRO A 258 21.99 -3.69 29.79
C PRO A 258 21.07 -2.87 30.71
N GLU A 259 19.83 -2.62 30.26
CA GLU A 259 18.80 -1.87 30.99
C GLU A 259 17.96 -2.72 31.93
N HIS A 260 18.22 -4.04 32.03
CA HIS A 260 17.43 -4.94 32.86
C HIS A 260 17.64 -4.66 34.34
N PRO A 261 16.59 -4.49 35.18
CA PRO A 261 16.71 -4.12 36.61
C PRO A 261 17.60 -5.04 37.42
N LEU A 262 17.61 -6.34 37.10
CA LEU A 262 18.40 -7.34 37.83
C LEU A 262 19.91 -7.26 37.53
N VAL A 263 20.36 -6.54 36.49
CA VAL A 263 21.79 -6.45 36.18
C VAL A 263 22.56 -5.84 37.34
N ALA A 264 22.08 -4.73 37.89
CA ALA A 264 22.72 -4.07 39.04
C ALA A 264 22.75 -4.98 40.28
N LYS A 265 21.68 -5.78 40.51
CA LYS A 265 21.56 -6.68 41.67
C LYS A 265 22.40 -7.93 41.52
N LEU A 266 22.44 -8.53 40.34
CA LEU A 266 23.12 -9.78 40.07
C LEU A 266 24.60 -9.60 39.68
N THR A 267 25.11 -8.38 39.52
CA THR A 267 26.52 -8.17 39.20
C THR A 267 27.39 -8.34 40.44
N SER A 268 28.34 -9.27 40.38
CA SER A 268 29.31 -9.50 41.49
C SER A 268 30.22 -8.30 41.67
N LYS A 269 30.71 -8.07 42.88
CA LYS A 269 31.64 -6.96 43.19
C LYS A 269 32.87 -6.95 42.26
N LYS A 270 33.36 -8.13 41.86
CA LYS A 270 34.50 -8.30 40.95
C LYS A 270 34.20 -7.82 39.52
N GLN A 271 32.97 -7.97 39.06
CA GLN A 271 32.55 -7.59 37.68
C GLN A 271 31.93 -6.20 37.58
N GLN A 272 31.66 -5.55 38.71
CA GLN A 272 30.93 -4.27 38.76
C GLN A 272 31.52 -3.21 37.80
N LYS A 273 32.86 -3.05 37.80
CA LYS A 273 33.53 -2.07 36.95
C LYS A 273 33.37 -2.38 35.46
N ALA A 274 33.57 -3.64 35.08
CA ALA A 274 33.46 -4.08 33.67
C ALA A 274 32.02 -3.95 33.14
N VAL A 275 31.03 -4.37 33.94
CA VAL A 275 29.63 -4.28 33.62
C VAL A 275 29.17 -2.83 33.49
N ASN A 276 29.56 -1.93 34.40
CA ASN A 276 29.18 -0.52 34.34
C ASN A 276 29.78 0.17 33.10
N GLN A 277 31.05 -0.11 32.78
CA GLN A 277 31.66 0.40 31.55
C GLN A 277 30.95 -0.08 30.30
N TYR A 278 30.56 -1.34 30.25
CA TYR A 278 29.83 -1.93 29.12
C TYR A 278 28.45 -1.30 28.96
N ILE A 279 27.70 -1.08 30.03
CA ILE A 279 26.39 -0.42 30.04
C ILE A 279 26.55 1.03 29.49
N GLU A 280 27.56 1.76 29.92
CA GLU A 280 27.83 3.12 29.46
C GLU A 280 28.14 3.15 27.96
N GLN A 281 28.94 2.21 27.45
CA GLN A 281 29.24 2.09 26.02
C GLN A 281 27.98 1.76 25.21
N THR A 282 27.18 0.82 25.68
CA THR A 282 25.97 0.36 25.00
C THR A 282 24.89 1.45 24.97
N SER A 283 24.79 2.27 26.02
CA SER A 283 23.84 3.39 26.06
C SER A 283 24.05 4.44 24.96
N LYS A 284 25.26 4.51 24.39
CA LYS A 284 25.62 5.40 23.27
C LYS A 284 25.27 4.80 21.90
N THR A 285 24.88 3.52 21.84
CA THR A 285 24.56 2.78 20.61
C THR A 285 23.04 2.70 20.44
N ASN A 286 22.52 3.02 19.26
CA ASN A 286 21.08 2.92 19.00
C ASN A 286 20.63 1.45 18.90
N GLU A 287 19.31 1.20 19.13
CA GLU A 287 18.74 -0.16 19.14
C GLU A 287 18.91 -0.88 17.79
N ILE A 288 18.93 -0.17 16.68
CA ILE A 288 19.04 -0.75 15.34
C ILE A 288 20.45 -1.26 15.10
N ASP A 289 21.47 -0.48 15.47
CA ASP A 289 22.86 -0.91 15.38
C ASP A 289 23.13 -2.09 16.32
N ARG A 290 22.49 -2.12 17.49
CA ARG A 290 22.56 -3.24 18.44
C ARG A 290 22.02 -4.53 17.83
N LEU A 291 20.95 -4.46 17.03
CA LEU A 291 20.32 -5.63 16.38
C LEU A 291 20.94 -6.00 15.03
N SER A 292 21.82 -5.18 14.48
CA SER A 292 22.43 -5.41 13.16
C SER A 292 23.15 -6.78 13.13
N THR A 293 22.86 -7.59 12.12
CA THR A 293 23.49 -8.90 11.92
C THR A 293 24.95 -8.81 11.51
N SER A 294 25.35 -7.68 10.89
CA SER A 294 26.73 -7.43 10.43
C SER A 294 27.68 -7.03 11.56
N ARG A 295 27.15 -6.65 12.75
CA ARG A 295 27.96 -6.25 13.88
C ARG A 295 28.34 -7.45 14.73
N GLU A 296 29.61 -7.51 15.14
CA GLU A 296 30.08 -8.50 16.11
C GLU A 296 29.31 -8.36 17.44
N LYS A 297 28.83 -9.49 17.96
CA LYS A 297 28.09 -9.50 19.23
C LYS A 297 29.07 -9.53 20.42
N THR A 298 28.81 -8.64 21.36
CA THR A 298 29.65 -8.49 22.56
C THR A 298 28.82 -8.65 23.83
N GLY A 299 29.49 -8.94 24.93
CA GLY A 299 28.86 -9.07 26.23
C GLY A 299 29.88 -9.18 27.37
N VAL A 300 29.41 -9.02 28.58
CA VAL A 300 30.24 -9.13 29.82
C VAL A 300 29.57 -10.09 30.78
N TYR A 301 30.33 -11.08 31.27
CA TYR A 301 29.89 -11.98 32.34
C TYR A 301 29.66 -11.19 33.63
N ILE A 302 28.50 -11.38 34.30
CA ILE A 302 28.15 -10.61 35.51
C ILE A 302 28.72 -11.22 36.80
N GLY A 303 29.34 -12.43 36.75
CA GLY A 303 29.92 -13.09 37.87
C GLY A 303 28.95 -14.00 38.65
N HIS A 304 27.79 -14.32 38.11
CA HIS A 304 26.80 -15.26 38.63
C HIS A 304 26.23 -16.12 37.52
N ASN A 305 25.70 -17.29 37.89
CA ASN A 305 25.05 -18.22 36.96
C ASN A 305 23.55 -18.31 37.22
N ALA A 306 22.83 -18.88 36.28
CA ALA A 306 21.41 -19.23 36.38
C ALA A 306 21.21 -20.74 36.21
N ILE A 307 20.15 -21.24 36.79
CA ILE A 307 19.75 -22.66 36.71
C ILE A 307 18.75 -22.79 35.55
N ASN A 308 19.07 -23.66 34.60
CA ASN A 308 18.16 -24.05 33.55
C ASN A 308 17.06 -24.96 34.09
N PRO A 309 15.78 -24.57 34.04
CA PRO A 309 14.70 -25.30 34.72
C PRO A 309 14.41 -26.68 34.14
N ILE A 310 14.78 -26.97 32.87
CA ILE A 310 14.48 -28.26 32.25
C ILE A 310 15.43 -29.38 32.71
N ASN A 311 16.69 -29.07 33.01
CA ASN A 311 17.74 -30.06 33.32
C ASN A 311 18.55 -29.78 34.57
N GLY A 312 18.29 -28.66 35.26
CA GLY A 312 18.99 -28.26 36.49
C GLY A 312 20.45 -27.81 36.31
N LYS A 313 20.96 -27.73 35.09
CA LYS A 313 22.33 -27.27 34.83
C LYS A 313 22.48 -25.78 35.08
N THR A 314 23.62 -25.40 35.60
CA THR A 314 23.99 -24.00 35.79
C THR A 314 24.64 -23.47 34.52
N VAL A 315 24.25 -22.27 34.12
CA VAL A 315 24.76 -21.54 32.92
C VAL A 315 25.12 -20.11 33.30
N PRO A 316 26.20 -19.52 32.76
CA PRO A 316 26.62 -18.16 33.08
C PRO A 316 25.63 -17.12 32.61
N ILE A 317 25.48 -16.02 33.40
CA ILE A 317 24.66 -14.86 33.04
C ILE A 317 25.56 -13.78 32.46
N TYR A 318 25.26 -13.33 31.26
CA TYR A 318 25.92 -12.23 30.57
C TYR A 318 25.02 -11.00 30.48
N VAL A 319 25.61 -9.83 30.41
CA VAL A 319 24.97 -8.62 29.88
C VAL A 319 25.47 -8.41 28.47
N ALA A 320 24.58 -8.26 27.49
CA ALA A 320 24.97 -8.06 26.08
C ALA A 320 24.07 -7.06 25.35
N ASP A 321 24.68 -6.35 24.39
CA ASP A 321 24.06 -5.26 23.66
C ASP A 321 22.99 -5.68 22.64
N TYR A 322 22.99 -6.92 22.20
CA TYR A 322 22.01 -7.45 21.26
C TYR A 322 20.67 -7.89 21.88
N VAL A 323 20.52 -7.77 23.21
CA VAL A 323 19.25 -7.99 23.90
C VAL A 323 18.65 -6.63 24.26
N LEU A 324 17.37 -6.44 23.92
CA LEU A 324 16.64 -5.20 24.18
C LEU A 324 15.67 -5.39 25.35
N TYR A 325 15.73 -4.51 26.35
CA TYR A 325 14.75 -4.52 27.45
C TYR A 325 13.34 -4.12 26.99
N SER A 326 13.26 -3.41 25.87
CA SER A 326 12.01 -2.98 25.24
C SER A 326 11.25 -4.10 24.52
N TYR A 327 11.85 -5.31 24.36
CA TYR A 327 11.23 -6.44 23.66
C TYR A 327 11.25 -7.71 24.53
N GLY A 328 10.07 -8.30 24.70
CA GLY A 328 9.90 -9.51 25.51
C GLY A 328 10.17 -9.25 27.00
N THR A 329 10.98 -10.10 27.62
CA THR A 329 11.34 -10.04 29.04
C THR A 329 12.63 -9.25 29.31
N GLY A 330 13.33 -8.78 28.29
CA GLY A 330 14.66 -8.21 28.40
C GLY A 330 15.75 -9.25 28.75
N ALA A 331 15.43 -10.55 28.64
CA ALA A 331 16.32 -11.66 28.83
C ALA A 331 16.17 -12.72 27.75
N VAL A 332 17.26 -13.35 27.32
CA VAL A 332 17.24 -14.41 26.30
C VAL A 332 18.15 -15.55 26.72
N MET A 333 17.83 -16.77 26.28
CA MET A 333 18.70 -17.93 26.38
C MET A 333 19.62 -18.00 25.16
N GLY A 334 20.89 -18.35 25.38
CA GLY A 334 21.85 -18.59 24.31
C GLY A 334 21.99 -20.07 23.98
N VAL A 335 21.76 -20.43 22.71
CA VAL A 335 21.81 -21.81 22.23
C VAL A 335 22.76 -21.92 21.05
N PRO A 336 24.06 -21.98 21.24
CA PRO A 336 25.07 -21.89 20.20
C PRO A 336 24.95 -22.91 19.06
N SER A 337 24.44 -24.10 19.34
CA SER A 337 24.31 -25.17 18.35
C SER A 337 23.16 -24.92 17.34
N HIS A 338 22.23 -23.94 17.61
CA HIS A 338 20.99 -23.76 16.88
C HIS A 338 20.65 -22.30 16.58
N ASP A 339 21.61 -21.37 16.76
CA ASP A 339 21.48 -19.96 16.40
C ASP A 339 22.85 -19.40 15.98
N ASP A 340 22.94 -18.77 14.79
CA ASP A 340 24.21 -18.26 14.25
C ASP A 340 24.87 -17.21 15.14
N ARG A 341 24.06 -16.34 15.73
CA ARG A 341 24.51 -15.28 16.63
C ARG A 341 25.08 -15.86 17.91
N ASP A 342 24.38 -16.84 18.47
CA ASP A 342 24.79 -17.48 19.71
C ASP A 342 26.02 -18.37 19.49
N PHE A 343 26.16 -18.97 18.30
CA PHE A 343 27.35 -19.72 17.90
C PHE A 343 28.60 -18.84 17.85
N ALA A 344 28.48 -17.65 17.20
CA ALA A 344 29.58 -16.71 17.15
C ALA A 344 29.95 -16.20 18.56
N PHE A 345 28.96 -15.91 19.39
CA PHE A 345 29.16 -15.47 20.76
C PHE A 345 29.87 -16.57 21.62
N ALA A 346 29.41 -17.82 21.53
CA ALA A 346 29.99 -18.92 22.28
C ALA A 346 31.44 -19.19 21.87
N ASN A 347 31.76 -19.17 20.58
CA ASN A 347 33.14 -19.32 20.10
C ASN A 347 34.04 -18.20 20.64
N LYS A 348 33.56 -16.97 20.68
CA LYS A 348 34.33 -15.82 21.20
C LYS A 348 34.63 -15.94 22.69
N TYR A 349 33.67 -16.41 23.47
CA TYR A 349 33.80 -16.46 24.93
C TYR A 349 34.13 -17.87 25.47
N GLY A 350 34.39 -18.84 24.58
CA GLY A 350 34.78 -20.22 24.98
C GLY A 350 33.66 -20.98 25.70
N LEU A 351 32.40 -20.75 25.32
CA LEU A 351 31.23 -21.37 25.95
C LEU A 351 30.94 -22.76 25.33
N PRO A 352 30.34 -23.71 26.05
CA PRO A 352 29.99 -25.03 25.55
C PRO A 352 29.00 -24.93 24.36
N ILE A 353 29.18 -25.81 23.36
CA ILE A 353 28.26 -25.93 22.22
C ILE A 353 27.71 -27.36 22.22
N THR A 354 26.44 -27.51 22.59
CA THR A 354 25.78 -28.82 22.75
C THR A 354 24.68 -28.95 21.70
N ARG A 355 24.85 -29.89 20.75
CA ARG A 355 23.81 -30.21 19.76
C ARG A 355 22.63 -30.90 20.43
N VAL A 356 21.41 -30.38 20.17
CA VAL A 356 20.16 -31.00 20.72
C VAL A 356 19.11 -31.21 19.61
N ILE A 357 19.39 -30.76 18.39
CA ILE A 357 18.59 -31.06 17.20
C ILE A 357 19.52 -31.56 16.09
N LYS A 358 19.14 -32.63 15.40
CA LYS A 358 19.81 -33.14 14.20
C LYS A 358 18.86 -33.08 13.00
N GLY A 359 19.43 -32.80 11.84
CA GLY A 359 18.74 -32.89 10.56
C GLY A 359 18.65 -34.33 10.05
N ALA A 360 18.33 -34.48 8.77
CA ALA A 360 18.26 -35.79 8.12
C ALA A 360 19.64 -36.45 7.98
N ASN A 361 20.73 -35.69 7.88
CA ASN A 361 22.11 -36.12 7.80
C ASN A 361 22.79 -36.00 9.17
N CYS A 362 23.48 -37.04 9.62
CA CYS A 362 24.14 -37.07 10.94
C CYS A 362 25.31 -36.07 11.06
N ASP A 363 25.86 -35.59 9.92
CA ASP A 363 27.06 -34.73 9.84
C ASP A 363 26.78 -33.29 9.51
N ASP A 364 25.53 -32.79 9.76
CA ASP A 364 25.17 -31.38 9.54
C ASP A 364 26.13 -30.46 10.29
N GLU A 365 26.61 -29.42 9.60
CA GLU A 365 27.49 -28.40 10.20
C GLU A 365 26.76 -27.62 11.31
N LEU A 366 27.53 -27.11 12.29
CA LEU A 366 27.00 -26.19 13.28
C LEU A 366 27.27 -24.72 12.87
N PRO A 367 26.33 -23.82 13.15
CA PRO A 367 25.04 -24.06 13.85
C PRO A 367 23.99 -24.65 12.90
N PHE A 368 23.18 -25.57 13.41
CA PHE A 368 22.03 -26.13 12.70
C PHE A 368 20.76 -25.39 13.14
N THR A 369 20.26 -24.49 12.30
CA THR A 369 19.17 -23.55 12.64
C THR A 369 17.78 -24.02 12.24
N GLU A 370 17.70 -25.09 11.45
CA GLU A 370 16.44 -25.65 10.94
C GLU A 370 15.73 -26.54 11.98
N ASP A 371 14.50 -26.95 11.64
CA ASP A 371 13.77 -27.93 12.42
C ASP A 371 14.33 -29.36 12.12
N GLY A 372 14.29 -30.23 13.08
CA GLY A 372 14.80 -31.59 12.97
C GLY A 372 14.26 -32.50 14.08
N ILE A 373 15.06 -33.50 14.45
CA ILE A 373 14.73 -34.47 15.48
C ILE A 373 15.60 -34.21 16.72
N LEU A 374 14.98 -34.22 17.90
CA LEU A 374 15.69 -33.99 19.15
C LEU A 374 16.65 -35.13 19.49
N VAL A 375 17.84 -34.72 19.97
CA VAL A 375 18.90 -35.57 20.51
C VAL A 375 19.48 -34.92 21.78
N ASN A 376 20.11 -35.66 22.64
CA ASN A 376 20.71 -35.15 23.87
C ASN A 376 19.71 -34.37 24.78
N SER A 377 18.43 -34.73 24.70
CA SER A 377 17.31 -34.07 25.40
C SER A 377 16.52 -35.11 26.18
N PRO A 378 17.00 -35.58 27.32
CA PRO A 378 16.42 -36.70 28.08
C PRO A 378 14.91 -36.58 28.32
N GLY A 379 14.19 -37.61 27.86
CA GLY A 379 12.72 -37.66 27.90
C GLY A 379 12.01 -37.00 26.74
N PHE A 380 12.77 -36.43 25.78
CA PHE A 380 12.25 -35.80 24.55
C PHE A 380 13.02 -36.21 23.28
N ASP A 381 14.04 -37.04 23.42
CA ASP A 381 14.80 -37.57 22.28
C ASP A 381 13.89 -38.32 21.32
N GLY A 382 14.10 -38.09 20.04
CA GLY A 382 13.31 -38.68 18.96
C GLY A 382 12.05 -37.91 18.54
N LEU A 383 11.62 -36.91 19.31
CA LEU A 383 10.52 -36.02 18.90
C LEU A 383 10.98 -35.06 17.79
N THR A 384 10.05 -34.67 16.92
CA THR A 384 10.26 -33.56 16.00
C THR A 384 10.38 -32.24 16.79
N SER A 385 11.04 -31.23 16.21
CA SER A 385 11.14 -29.89 16.81
C SER A 385 9.76 -29.30 17.19
N GLU A 386 8.73 -29.51 16.36
CA GLU A 386 7.37 -29.01 16.63
C GLU A 386 6.73 -29.72 17.85
N GLU A 387 6.80 -31.03 17.89
CA GLU A 387 6.29 -31.82 19.01
C GLU A 387 7.01 -31.46 20.32
N ALA A 388 8.33 -31.32 20.25
CA ALA A 388 9.17 -31.01 21.39
C ALA A 388 8.89 -29.63 21.97
N ARG A 389 8.69 -28.59 21.12
CA ARG A 389 8.31 -27.23 21.57
C ARG A 389 7.07 -27.29 22.48
N LYS A 390 6.04 -28.01 22.04
CA LYS A 390 4.79 -28.17 22.81
C LYS A 390 4.99 -28.99 24.08
N ALA A 391 5.67 -30.14 23.98
CA ALA A 391 5.88 -31.06 25.11
C ALA A 391 6.75 -30.45 26.20
N ILE A 392 7.85 -29.78 25.87
CA ILE A 392 8.76 -29.14 26.82
C ILE A 392 8.06 -28.00 27.56
N ILE A 393 7.37 -27.08 26.82
CA ILE A 393 6.64 -25.99 27.47
C ILE A 393 5.57 -26.56 28.41
N ASN A 394 4.78 -27.54 27.97
CA ASN A 394 3.73 -28.15 28.78
C ASN A 394 4.30 -28.76 30.08
N LYS A 395 5.45 -29.44 30.00
CA LYS A 395 6.11 -29.99 31.20
C LYS A 395 6.51 -28.87 32.16
N LEU A 396 7.11 -27.79 31.67
CA LEU A 396 7.53 -26.67 32.52
C LEU A 396 6.35 -25.88 33.09
N VAL A 397 5.22 -25.80 32.35
CA VAL A 397 3.95 -25.24 32.87
C VAL A 397 3.41 -26.08 34.04
N GLN A 398 3.40 -27.40 33.88
CA GLN A 398 3.02 -28.32 35.00
C GLN A 398 3.89 -28.18 36.23
N GLN A 399 5.16 -27.81 36.03
CA GLN A 399 6.10 -27.53 37.14
C GLN A 399 5.95 -26.11 37.72
N GLY A 400 5.10 -25.26 37.15
CA GLY A 400 4.88 -23.87 37.57
C GLY A 400 6.03 -22.91 37.25
N VAL A 401 6.94 -23.28 36.32
CA VAL A 401 8.10 -22.47 35.93
C VAL A 401 8.03 -21.96 34.47
N ALA A 402 6.91 -22.13 33.80
CA ALA A 402 6.68 -21.56 32.49
C ALA A 402 5.20 -21.25 32.24
N GLU A 403 4.94 -20.42 31.24
CA GLU A 403 3.63 -20.19 30.71
C GLU A 403 3.68 -20.10 29.16
N HIS A 404 2.59 -20.49 28.48
CA HIS A 404 2.44 -20.23 27.05
C HIS A 404 2.29 -18.73 26.84
N LYS A 405 3.03 -18.20 25.89
CA LYS A 405 3.04 -16.76 25.62
C LYS A 405 3.00 -16.45 24.14
N THR A 406 2.17 -15.49 23.79
CA THR A 406 2.21 -14.87 22.47
C THR A 406 2.65 -13.43 22.60
N ASN A 407 3.71 -13.07 21.91
CA ASN A 407 4.24 -11.72 21.85
C ASN A 407 4.06 -11.14 20.43
N TYR A 408 3.97 -9.82 20.36
CA TYR A 408 3.92 -9.09 19.11
C TYR A 408 5.06 -8.09 19.07
N ARG A 409 5.66 -7.90 17.87
CA ARG A 409 6.67 -6.85 17.65
C ARG A 409 6.01 -5.48 17.56
N LEU A 410 4.77 -5.42 17.06
CA LEU A 410 3.96 -4.22 17.02
C LEU A 410 3.95 -3.51 18.37
N ARG A 411 4.14 -2.21 18.35
CA ARG A 411 4.06 -1.34 19.54
C ARG A 411 2.91 -0.37 19.40
N ASP A 412 2.47 0.19 20.54
CA ASP A 412 1.42 1.20 20.52
C ASP A 412 1.82 2.42 19.70
N TRP A 413 0.87 2.96 18.99
CA TRP A 413 1.06 4.08 18.07
C TRP A 413 1.24 5.38 18.84
N LEU A 414 2.41 6.00 18.70
CA LEU A 414 2.74 7.30 19.30
C LEU A 414 2.13 8.43 18.48
N VAL A 415 1.20 9.17 19.08
CA VAL A 415 0.39 10.18 18.36
C VAL A 415 0.70 11.61 18.71
N SER A 416 1.44 11.91 19.77
CA SER A 416 1.85 13.29 20.10
C SER A 416 2.93 13.83 19.18
N ARG A 417 2.79 15.09 18.78
CA ARG A 417 3.80 15.86 18.03
C ARG A 417 3.99 17.23 18.64
N GLN A 418 5.23 17.62 18.90
CA GLN A 418 5.62 18.94 19.41
C GLN A 418 5.67 19.92 18.24
N ARG A 419 4.49 20.19 17.66
CA ARG A 419 4.30 20.98 16.44
C ARG A 419 3.05 21.83 16.54
N TYR A 420 3.03 22.90 15.75
CA TYR A 420 1.88 23.79 15.62
C TYR A 420 0.90 23.25 14.57
N TRP A 421 1.37 22.95 13.35
CA TRP A 421 0.49 22.64 12.22
C TRP A 421 0.01 21.19 12.26
N GLY A 422 -1.00 20.96 13.09
CA GLY A 422 -1.66 19.68 13.35
C GLY A 422 -2.92 19.87 14.17
N ALA A 423 -3.77 18.84 14.25
CA ALA A 423 -4.95 18.88 15.09
C ALA A 423 -4.55 18.92 16.58
N PRO A 424 -4.91 19.97 17.36
CA PRO A 424 -4.57 20.04 18.78
C PRO A 424 -5.17 18.86 19.57
N ILE A 425 -4.42 18.33 20.53
CA ILE A 425 -4.91 17.29 21.42
C ILE A 425 -5.93 17.88 22.38
N PRO A 426 -7.20 17.36 22.39
CA PRO A 426 -8.30 18.00 23.14
C PRO A 426 -8.31 17.59 24.62
N VAL A 427 -7.21 17.86 25.33
CA VAL A 427 -7.04 17.54 26.75
C VAL A 427 -6.58 18.77 27.52
N ILE A 428 -7.09 18.91 28.74
CA ILE A 428 -6.75 19.97 29.69
C ILE A 428 -6.05 19.31 30.89
N HIS A 429 -4.90 19.84 31.26
CA HIS A 429 -4.13 19.40 32.43
C HIS A 429 -4.47 20.28 33.63
N CYS A 430 -5.16 19.70 34.58
CA CYS A 430 -5.56 20.36 35.86
C CYS A 430 -4.77 19.74 37.01
N GLU A 431 -4.18 20.56 37.88
CA GLU A 431 -3.45 20.07 39.05
C GLU A 431 -4.32 19.24 40.01
N LYS A 432 -5.62 19.55 40.09
CA LYS A 432 -6.56 18.85 40.98
C LYS A 432 -7.22 17.62 40.33
N CYS A 433 -7.55 17.70 39.03
CA CYS A 433 -8.34 16.70 38.31
C CYS A 433 -7.50 15.82 37.37
N GLY A 434 -6.22 16.13 37.17
CA GLY A 434 -5.35 15.42 36.24
C GLY A 434 -5.63 15.79 34.77
N ALA A 435 -5.52 14.81 33.89
CA ALA A 435 -5.83 14.99 32.47
C ALA A 435 -7.34 14.91 32.25
N VAL A 436 -7.94 16.01 31.82
CA VAL A 436 -9.39 16.18 31.65
C VAL A 436 -9.71 16.38 30.17
N PRO A 437 -10.57 15.56 29.57
CA PRO A 437 -11.06 15.75 28.20
C PRO A 437 -11.77 17.11 28.02
N VAL A 438 -11.56 17.74 26.89
CA VAL A 438 -12.38 18.91 26.50
C VAL A 438 -13.81 18.43 26.22
N PRO A 439 -14.83 19.07 26.73
CA PRO A 439 -16.23 18.70 26.46
C PRO A 439 -16.53 18.76 24.96
N TYR A 440 -17.33 17.81 24.45
CA TYR A 440 -17.64 17.70 23.00
C TYR A 440 -18.25 18.98 22.40
N GLN A 441 -19.05 19.70 23.16
CA GLN A 441 -19.65 20.96 22.72
C GLN A 441 -18.63 22.08 22.53
N ASP A 442 -17.46 21.97 23.15
CA ASP A 442 -16.39 22.96 23.08
C ASP A 442 -15.36 22.66 21.98
N LEU A 443 -15.59 21.58 21.23
CA LEU A 443 -14.78 21.24 20.03
C LEU A 443 -15.19 22.13 18.84
N PRO A 444 -14.25 22.52 17.98
CA PRO A 444 -12.81 22.17 18.04
C PRO A 444 -12.01 23.03 19.01
N VAL A 445 -10.96 22.45 19.62
CA VAL A 445 -9.86 23.24 20.18
C VAL A 445 -9.12 23.83 18.99
N LYS A 446 -9.21 25.15 18.82
CA LYS A 446 -8.71 25.85 17.63
C LYS A 446 -7.22 26.16 17.71
N LEU A 447 -6.55 26.13 16.58
CA LEU A 447 -5.19 26.65 16.44
C LEU A 447 -5.22 28.20 16.48
N PRO A 448 -4.41 28.84 17.33
CA PRO A 448 -4.24 30.29 17.28
C PRO A 448 -3.48 30.70 16.01
N TYR A 449 -3.87 31.76 15.36
CA TYR A 449 -3.20 32.24 14.15
C TYR A 449 -1.91 33.03 14.45
N ASP A 450 -1.91 33.75 15.58
CA ASP A 450 -0.84 34.66 16.02
C ASP A 450 0.28 33.93 16.77
N VAL A 451 0.97 33.02 16.08
CA VAL A 451 2.07 32.22 16.63
C VAL A 451 3.40 32.60 16.00
N GLU A 452 4.47 32.54 16.80
CA GLU A 452 5.84 32.69 16.30
C GLU A 452 6.47 31.33 15.99
N PHE A 453 7.02 31.19 14.79
CA PHE A 453 7.71 29.97 14.35
C PHE A 453 9.20 30.10 14.62
N THR A 454 9.65 29.53 15.73
CA THR A 454 11.08 29.52 16.11
C THR A 454 11.66 28.11 15.95
N PRO A 455 12.89 27.96 15.41
CA PRO A 455 13.50 26.65 15.16
C PRO A 455 14.17 26.03 16.40
N ASP A 456 13.60 26.21 17.59
CA ASP A 456 14.20 25.77 18.87
C ASP A 456 13.74 24.36 19.29
N GLY A 457 12.72 23.81 18.65
CA GLY A 457 12.21 22.45 18.90
C GLY A 457 11.17 22.33 20.00
N GLU A 458 10.72 23.45 20.56
CA GLU A 458 9.52 23.51 21.39
C GLU A 458 8.28 23.76 20.53
N SER A 459 7.14 23.24 20.97
CA SER A 459 5.87 23.52 20.29
C SER A 459 5.55 25.01 20.37
N PRO A 460 5.27 25.71 19.26
CA PRO A 460 4.81 27.09 19.29
C PRO A 460 3.57 27.29 20.16
N LEU A 461 2.71 26.26 20.25
CA LEU A 461 1.53 26.27 21.12
C LEU A 461 1.89 26.35 22.60
N ALA A 462 3.00 25.70 23.03
CA ALA A 462 3.47 25.74 24.41
C ALA A 462 3.86 27.16 24.87
N LYS A 463 4.26 28.01 23.92
CA LYS A 463 4.66 29.42 24.18
C LYS A 463 3.50 30.39 24.08
N HIS A 464 2.37 29.97 23.49
CA HIS A 464 1.22 30.85 23.28
C HIS A 464 0.31 30.89 24.50
N GLU A 465 0.44 31.92 25.35
CA GLU A 465 -0.30 32.05 26.63
C GLU A 465 -1.82 31.95 26.45
N GLY A 466 -2.36 32.61 25.42
CA GLY A 466 -3.81 32.59 25.12
C GLY A 466 -4.33 31.20 24.74
N PHE A 467 -3.50 30.35 24.15
CA PHE A 467 -3.84 28.96 23.89
C PHE A 467 -3.69 28.10 25.15
N MET A 468 -2.56 28.23 25.85
CA MET A 468 -2.22 27.37 26.98
C MET A 468 -3.15 27.55 28.18
N ASN A 469 -3.47 28.78 28.53
CA ASN A 469 -4.23 29.05 29.74
C ASN A 469 -5.74 28.84 29.54
N THR A 470 -6.34 28.05 30.41
CA THR A 470 -7.78 27.72 30.35
C THR A 470 -8.31 27.42 31.77
N LYS A 471 -9.61 27.14 31.85
CA LYS A 471 -10.25 26.66 33.08
C LYS A 471 -10.54 25.17 32.97
N CYS A 472 -10.41 24.47 34.10
CA CYS A 472 -10.78 23.06 34.16
C CYS A 472 -12.32 22.94 34.07
N PRO A 473 -12.86 22.14 33.11
CA PRO A 473 -14.31 22.00 32.95
C PRO A 473 -14.98 21.25 34.11
N ILE A 474 -14.21 20.53 34.95
CA ILE A 474 -14.72 19.77 36.10
C ILE A 474 -14.77 20.66 37.37
N CYS A 475 -13.68 21.33 37.73
CA CYS A 475 -13.55 22.03 39.01
C CYS A 475 -13.45 23.56 38.89
N GLY A 476 -13.39 24.11 37.66
CA GLY A 476 -13.30 25.55 37.40
C GLY A 476 -11.92 26.18 37.70
N ALA A 477 -10.97 25.47 38.27
CA ALA A 477 -9.62 25.95 38.59
C ALA A 477 -8.84 26.30 37.30
N ASP A 478 -7.80 27.14 37.47
CA ASP A 478 -6.87 27.40 36.41
C ASP A 478 -6.17 26.10 35.98
N ALA A 479 -6.06 25.91 34.66
CA ALA A 479 -5.53 24.74 34.07
C ALA A 479 -4.82 25.06 32.74
N LYS A 480 -4.11 24.11 32.16
CA LYS A 480 -3.40 24.30 30.90
C LYS A 480 -3.87 23.29 29.86
N ARG A 481 -3.98 23.74 28.60
CA ARG A 481 -4.21 22.83 27.47
C ARG A 481 -2.98 21.99 27.22
N ASP A 482 -3.19 20.82 26.61
CA ASP A 482 -2.09 20.04 26.06
C ASP A 482 -1.43 20.82 24.90
N PRO A 483 -0.10 21.02 24.92
CA PRO A 483 0.59 21.81 23.90
C PRO A 483 0.91 21.03 22.61
N ASP A 484 0.66 19.74 22.61
CA ASP A 484 0.97 18.85 21.48
C ASP A 484 -0.18 18.79 20.47
N THR A 485 0.16 18.52 19.23
CA THR A 485 -0.78 18.18 18.17
C THR A 485 -0.74 16.70 17.86
N LEU A 486 -1.80 16.20 17.22
CA LEU A 486 -1.87 14.82 16.76
C LEU A 486 -0.98 14.60 15.52
N ASP A 487 -0.44 13.42 15.41
CA ASP A 487 0.19 12.93 14.18
C ASP A 487 -0.76 13.07 12.99
N THR A 488 -0.25 13.51 11.84
CA THR A 488 -1.03 13.69 10.61
C THR A 488 -1.76 12.43 10.19
N PHE A 489 -1.17 11.24 10.43
CA PHE A 489 -1.82 9.97 10.18
C PHE A 489 -3.09 9.73 11.01
N VAL A 490 -3.29 10.41 12.12
CA VAL A 490 -4.56 10.35 12.85
C VAL A 490 -5.68 10.97 12.02
N CYS A 491 -5.41 12.10 11.35
CA CYS A 491 -6.37 12.73 10.44
C CYS A 491 -6.70 11.84 9.25
N SER A 492 -5.68 11.24 8.62
CA SER A 492 -5.87 10.39 7.44
C SER A 492 -6.33 8.96 7.75
N SER A 493 -6.34 8.53 9.01
CA SER A 493 -6.76 7.16 9.37
C SER A 493 -8.27 6.90 9.31
N TRP A 494 -9.10 7.92 9.15
CA TRP A 494 -10.56 7.82 9.14
C TRP A 494 -11.25 8.62 8.02
N TYR A 495 -10.52 9.32 7.16
CA TYR A 495 -11.03 10.23 6.13
C TYR A 495 -12.00 9.57 5.15
N PHE A 496 -11.79 8.29 4.83
CA PHE A 496 -12.67 7.50 3.97
C PHE A 496 -14.09 7.32 4.55
N LEU A 497 -14.24 7.43 5.89
CA LEU A 497 -15.52 7.45 6.58
C LEU A 497 -16.19 8.81 6.47
N ARG A 498 -15.41 9.89 6.38
CA ARG A 498 -15.93 11.25 6.32
C ARG A 498 -16.53 11.60 4.95
N TYR A 499 -15.91 11.14 3.88
CA TYR A 499 -16.28 11.50 2.51
C TYR A 499 -17.77 11.29 2.17
N PRO A 500 -18.41 10.14 2.48
CA PRO A 500 -19.80 9.93 2.10
C PRO A 500 -20.80 10.87 2.82
N ASP A 501 -20.36 11.54 3.89
CA ASP A 501 -21.17 12.47 4.69
C ASP A 501 -20.34 13.72 5.06
N ALA A 502 -19.54 14.22 4.12
CA ALA A 502 -18.53 15.26 4.32
C ALA A 502 -19.10 16.56 4.92
N ASN A 503 -20.35 16.90 4.61
CA ASN A 503 -21.00 18.15 5.01
C ASN A 503 -21.78 18.04 6.33
N ASN A 504 -21.70 16.91 7.05
CA ASN A 504 -22.39 16.73 8.31
C ASN A 504 -21.73 17.56 9.41
N ALA A 505 -22.45 18.57 9.91
CA ALA A 505 -21.97 19.45 10.97
C ALA A 505 -22.29 18.95 12.39
N LYS A 506 -23.15 17.91 12.53
CA LYS A 506 -23.66 17.43 13.82
C LYS A 506 -22.85 16.27 14.38
N GLU A 507 -22.33 15.42 13.50
CA GLU A 507 -21.59 14.21 13.84
C GLU A 507 -20.48 13.95 12.80
N PRO A 508 -19.44 13.15 13.10
CA PRO A 508 -18.36 12.89 12.17
C PRO A 508 -18.84 12.25 10.86
N PHE A 509 -19.86 11.43 10.95
CA PHE A 509 -20.60 10.80 9.86
C PHE A 509 -21.86 10.13 10.40
N ASN A 510 -22.86 9.98 9.57
CA ASN A 510 -24.04 9.19 9.89
C ASN A 510 -23.77 7.69 9.66
N SER A 511 -23.87 6.89 10.72
CA SER A 511 -23.57 5.44 10.69
C SER A 511 -24.41 4.67 9.66
N ASP A 512 -25.67 5.03 9.45
CA ASP A 512 -26.54 4.34 8.48
C ASP A 512 -26.09 4.60 7.05
N ILE A 513 -25.61 5.81 6.74
CA ILE A 513 -25.06 6.14 5.42
C ILE A 513 -23.75 5.39 5.23
N ILE A 514 -22.85 5.46 6.20
CA ILE A 514 -21.53 4.85 6.13
C ILE A 514 -21.62 3.33 5.97
N ASN A 515 -22.47 2.68 6.75
CA ASN A 515 -22.64 1.22 6.71
C ASN A 515 -23.28 0.70 5.41
N LYS A 516 -23.87 1.56 4.59
CA LYS A 516 -24.36 1.22 3.25
C LYS A 516 -23.30 1.42 2.16
N ILE A 517 -22.46 2.45 2.31
CA ILE A 517 -21.52 2.85 1.26
C ILE A 517 -20.15 2.16 1.42
N LEU A 518 -19.71 1.91 2.66
CA LEU A 518 -18.46 1.25 2.96
C LEU A 518 -18.60 -0.27 3.14
N PRO A 519 -17.49 -1.02 3.13
CA PRO A 519 -16.10 -0.57 2.91
C PRO A 519 -15.82 -0.08 1.49
N VAL A 520 -14.71 0.67 1.30
CA VAL A 520 -14.21 1.11 -0.01
C VAL A 520 -13.99 -0.10 -0.90
N ASP A 521 -14.53 -0.07 -2.12
CA ASP A 521 -14.47 -1.23 -3.03
C ASP A 521 -13.10 -1.37 -3.70
N LYS A 522 -12.50 -0.24 -4.10
CA LYS A 522 -11.14 -0.19 -4.67
C LYS A 522 -10.36 0.96 -4.07
N TYR A 523 -9.20 0.66 -3.50
CA TYR A 523 -8.29 1.65 -2.91
C TYR A 523 -6.98 1.68 -3.68
N VAL A 524 -6.51 2.86 -4.06
CA VAL A 524 -5.33 3.03 -4.89
C VAL A 524 -4.32 3.96 -4.22
N GLY A 525 -3.07 3.54 -4.11
CA GLY A 525 -2.03 4.39 -3.52
C GLY A 525 -0.69 3.70 -3.32
N GLY A 526 0.29 4.45 -2.79
CA GLY A 526 1.68 4.01 -2.67
C GLY A 526 1.90 2.85 -1.70
N ALA A 527 2.82 1.95 -2.05
CA ALA A 527 3.17 0.79 -1.22
C ALA A 527 3.91 1.16 0.08
N GLU A 528 4.48 2.37 0.17
CA GLU A 528 5.15 2.91 1.36
C GLU A 528 4.23 3.02 2.57
N HIS A 529 2.92 3.12 2.34
CA HIS A 529 1.92 3.22 3.39
C HIS A 529 1.49 1.88 4.01
N ALA A 530 2.10 0.76 3.60
CA ALA A 530 1.71 -0.58 4.03
C ALA A 530 1.66 -0.74 5.57
N CYS A 531 2.69 -0.30 6.28
CA CYS A 531 2.81 -0.40 7.75
C CYS A 531 2.50 0.91 8.49
N MET A 532 2.08 1.96 7.79
CA MET A 532 1.68 3.26 8.33
C MET A 532 0.17 3.46 8.13
N HIS A 533 -0.23 4.30 7.18
CA HIS A 533 -1.61 4.68 6.94
C HIS A 533 -2.57 3.48 6.84
N LEU A 534 -2.22 2.44 6.06
CA LEU A 534 -3.09 1.27 5.89
C LEU A 534 -3.31 0.50 7.20
N LEU A 535 -2.28 0.36 8.01
CA LEU A 535 -2.38 -0.31 9.30
C LEU A 535 -3.21 0.52 10.31
N TYR A 536 -3.01 1.84 10.31
CA TYR A 536 -3.75 2.76 11.17
C TYR A 536 -5.22 2.85 10.79
N ALA A 537 -5.55 2.92 9.50
CA ALA A 537 -6.94 2.92 9.02
C ALA A 537 -7.67 1.63 9.43
N ARG A 538 -7.02 0.49 9.35
CA ARG A 538 -7.56 -0.80 9.81
C ARG A 538 -7.81 -0.82 11.33
N PHE A 539 -6.87 -0.29 12.10
CA PHE A 539 -7.03 -0.17 13.56
C PHE A 539 -8.22 0.73 13.92
N ILE A 540 -8.32 1.92 13.33
CA ILE A 540 -9.41 2.86 13.61
C ILE A 540 -10.77 2.25 13.20
N THR A 541 -10.82 1.55 12.07
CA THR A 541 -12.04 0.84 11.64
C THR A 541 -12.50 -0.18 12.69
N LYS A 542 -11.60 -1.02 13.19
CA LYS A 542 -11.90 -2.02 14.22
C LYS A 542 -12.32 -1.36 15.54
N ALA A 543 -11.64 -0.30 15.94
CA ALA A 543 -12.00 0.45 17.15
C ALA A 543 -13.39 1.07 17.05
N LEU A 544 -13.74 1.69 15.93
CA LEU A 544 -15.06 2.30 15.71
C LEU A 544 -16.16 1.23 15.56
N ARG A 545 -15.85 0.06 14.99
CA ARG A 545 -16.76 -1.10 14.98
C ARG A 545 -17.10 -1.54 16.41
N ASP A 546 -16.09 -1.73 17.26
CA ASP A 546 -16.28 -2.15 18.65
C ASP A 546 -17.07 -1.11 19.48
N MET A 547 -16.98 0.16 19.12
CA MET A 547 -17.78 1.24 19.69
C MET A 547 -19.21 1.32 19.11
N GLY A 548 -19.57 0.47 18.14
CA GLY A 548 -20.91 0.39 17.54
C GLY A 548 -21.19 1.40 16.42
N TYR A 549 -20.19 2.10 15.91
CA TYR A 549 -20.36 3.04 14.78
C TYR A 549 -20.36 2.33 13.42
N LEU A 550 -19.65 1.21 13.28
CA LEU A 550 -19.46 0.50 12.02
C LEU A 550 -19.91 -0.96 12.14
N ASN A 551 -20.37 -1.54 11.02
CA ASN A 551 -20.79 -2.95 10.91
C ASN A 551 -19.82 -3.79 10.05
N PHE A 552 -18.63 -3.28 9.76
CA PHE A 552 -17.60 -3.95 8.97
C PHE A 552 -16.24 -3.89 9.67
N ASP A 553 -15.34 -4.81 9.31
CA ASP A 553 -14.05 -5.03 9.99
C ASP A 553 -12.86 -4.36 9.31
N GLU A 554 -12.94 -4.14 8.01
CA GLU A 554 -11.82 -3.66 7.20
C GLU A 554 -12.25 -2.48 6.33
N PRO A 555 -11.41 -1.43 6.22
CA PRO A 555 -11.78 -0.21 5.51
C PRO A 555 -11.81 -0.36 3.99
N PHE A 556 -10.95 -1.22 3.42
CA PHE A 556 -10.69 -1.34 1.99
C PHE A 556 -10.76 -2.80 1.55
N LYS A 557 -11.71 -3.16 0.64
CA LYS A 557 -11.87 -4.53 0.13
C LYS A 557 -10.71 -4.95 -0.76
N SER A 558 -10.37 -4.08 -1.72
CA SER A 558 -9.33 -4.34 -2.70
C SER A 558 -8.34 -3.18 -2.74
N LEU A 559 -7.06 -3.50 -2.86
CA LEU A 559 -5.96 -2.54 -2.87
C LEU A 559 -5.09 -2.72 -4.12
N VAL A 560 -4.76 -1.61 -4.76
CA VAL A 560 -3.81 -1.58 -5.87
C VAL A 560 -2.71 -0.57 -5.56
N HIS A 561 -1.46 -0.98 -5.69
CA HIS A 561 -0.32 -0.07 -5.64
C HIS A 561 0.12 0.31 -7.05
N GLN A 562 0.19 1.61 -7.32
CA GLN A 562 0.86 2.08 -8.52
C GLN A 562 2.37 1.90 -8.39
N GLY A 563 3.01 1.61 -9.51
CA GLY A 563 4.46 1.58 -9.63
C GLY A 563 5.10 2.97 -9.58
N VAL A 564 6.39 3.03 -9.73
CA VAL A 564 7.16 4.28 -9.71
C VAL A 564 7.61 4.63 -11.13
N ILE A 565 7.28 5.84 -11.58
CA ILE A 565 7.86 6.39 -12.81
C ILE A 565 9.26 6.89 -12.48
N LEU A 566 10.23 6.37 -13.21
CA LEU A 566 11.64 6.72 -13.10
C LEU A 566 11.98 7.86 -14.08
N GLY A 567 13.05 8.59 -13.81
CA GLY A 567 13.60 9.53 -14.77
C GLY A 567 14.09 8.84 -16.05
N PRO A 568 14.42 9.61 -17.11
CA PRO A 568 14.98 9.06 -18.35
C PRO A 568 16.28 8.27 -18.12
N ASP A 569 16.96 8.52 -17.02
CA ASP A 569 18.18 7.84 -16.55
C ASP A 569 17.90 6.49 -15.85
N GLY A 570 16.63 6.05 -15.78
CA GLY A 570 16.20 4.84 -15.10
C GLY A 570 16.29 4.90 -13.57
N GLN A 571 16.50 6.08 -12.99
CA GLN A 571 16.57 6.26 -11.54
C GLN A 571 15.31 6.97 -11.00
N ARG A 572 15.07 6.77 -9.70
CA ARG A 572 13.97 7.48 -9.03
C ARG A 572 14.15 9.00 -9.16
N MET A 573 13.10 9.69 -9.59
CA MET A 573 13.10 11.14 -9.75
C MET A 573 13.34 11.86 -8.42
N SER A 574 14.23 12.84 -8.44
CA SER A 574 14.56 13.67 -7.28
C SER A 574 15.01 15.06 -7.74
N LYS A 575 14.58 16.10 -7.02
CA LYS A 575 15.00 17.48 -7.31
C LYS A 575 16.53 17.65 -7.21
N SER A 576 17.18 16.93 -6.29
CA SER A 576 18.63 16.97 -6.11
C SER A 576 19.41 16.33 -7.26
N LYS A 577 18.79 15.42 -8.02
CA LYS A 577 19.37 14.76 -9.20
C LYS A 577 19.09 15.51 -10.50
N GLY A 578 18.15 16.46 -10.49
CA GLY A 578 17.75 17.19 -11.69
C GLY A 578 17.00 16.35 -12.75
N ASN A 579 16.54 15.14 -12.41
CA ASN A 579 15.88 14.21 -13.32
C ASN A 579 14.36 14.19 -13.17
N VAL A 580 13.77 15.23 -12.54
CA VAL A 580 12.32 15.34 -12.33
C VAL A 580 11.63 15.81 -13.61
N ILE A 581 10.61 15.07 -14.02
CA ILE A 581 9.73 15.42 -15.12
C ILE A 581 8.49 16.14 -14.58
N ALA A 582 8.25 17.35 -15.07
CA ALA A 582 7.03 18.11 -14.77
C ALA A 582 5.93 17.74 -15.78
N PRO A 583 4.68 17.52 -15.36
CA PRO A 583 3.58 17.21 -16.27
C PRO A 583 3.12 18.41 -17.09
N ASP A 584 3.20 19.63 -16.53
CA ASP A 584 2.62 20.84 -17.14
C ASP A 584 3.05 21.10 -18.60
N PRO A 585 4.33 21.00 -19.02
CA PRO A 585 4.71 21.22 -20.41
C PRO A 585 4.01 20.26 -21.37
N TYR A 586 3.86 18.99 -20.99
CA TYR A 586 3.20 17.98 -21.82
C TYR A 586 1.70 18.23 -21.95
N VAL A 587 1.04 18.62 -20.85
CA VAL A 587 -0.38 19.01 -20.89
C VAL A 587 -0.58 20.27 -21.74
N GLN A 588 0.33 21.24 -21.65
CA GLN A 588 0.25 22.46 -22.44
C GLN A 588 0.46 22.23 -23.93
N GLU A 589 1.35 21.34 -24.32
CA GLU A 589 1.70 21.06 -25.71
C GLU A 589 0.76 20.04 -26.36
N HIS A 590 0.41 18.97 -25.63
CA HIS A 590 -0.29 17.81 -26.19
C HIS A 590 -1.69 17.58 -25.64
N GLY A 591 -2.05 18.25 -24.53
CA GLY A 591 -3.32 18.04 -23.81
C GLY A 591 -3.30 16.92 -22.79
N SER A 592 -4.31 16.94 -21.91
CA SER A 592 -4.45 16.01 -20.79
C SER A 592 -4.67 14.57 -21.27
N ASP A 593 -5.48 14.36 -22.30
CA ASP A 593 -5.80 13.01 -22.80
C ASP A 593 -4.58 12.30 -23.37
N VAL A 594 -3.64 13.02 -24.00
CA VAL A 594 -2.38 12.43 -24.45
C VAL A 594 -1.52 11.97 -23.27
N LEU A 595 -1.40 12.80 -22.23
CA LEU A 595 -0.65 12.43 -21.04
C LEU A 595 -1.32 11.26 -20.30
N ARG A 596 -2.66 11.27 -20.16
CA ARG A 596 -3.44 10.16 -19.56
C ARG A 596 -3.16 8.84 -20.29
N LEU A 597 -3.33 8.83 -21.62
CA LEU A 597 -3.08 7.64 -22.44
C LEU A 597 -1.63 7.17 -22.35
N TYR A 598 -0.66 8.08 -22.33
CA TYR A 598 0.75 7.72 -22.19
C TYR A 598 1.05 7.07 -20.84
N LEU A 599 0.54 7.63 -19.76
CA LEU A 599 0.70 7.07 -18.43
C LEU A 599 0.07 5.67 -18.29
N MET A 600 -1.00 5.42 -19.04
CA MET A 600 -1.64 4.10 -19.11
C MET A 600 -0.88 3.12 -20.00
N PHE A 601 -0.34 3.57 -21.14
CA PHE A 601 0.25 2.70 -22.16
C PHE A 601 1.73 2.43 -21.93
N GLY A 602 2.50 3.45 -21.51
CA GLY A 602 3.97 3.40 -21.46
C GLY A 602 4.54 2.49 -20.39
N PHE A 603 3.72 2.05 -19.43
CA PHE A 603 4.17 1.32 -18.25
C PHE A 603 3.18 0.23 -17.84
N SER A 604 3.69 -0.84 -17.19
CA SER A 604 2.87 -1.69 -16.34
C SER A 604 2.46 -0.87 -15.11
N TYR A 605 1.16 -0.71 -14.86
CA TYR A 605 0.67 0.21 -13.82
C TYR A 605 1.23 -0.09 -12.43
N THR A 606 1.40 -1.36 -12.08
CA THR A 606 1.90 -1.79 -10.77
C THR A 606 3.43 -1.80 -10.67
N GLU A 607 4.15 -1.80 -11.79
CA GLU A 607 5.61 -1.85 -11.81
C GLU A 607 6.23 -0.47 -12.06
N GLY A 608 5.58 0.36 -12.92
CA GLY A 608 6.15 1.60 -13.40
C GLY A 608 7.21 1.40 -14.47
N GLY A 609 8.13 2.37 -14.60
CA GLY A 609 9.24 2.28 -15.57
C GLY A 609 9.87 3.63 -15.89
N PRO A 610 10.91 3.65 -16.75
CA PRO A 610 11.60 4.88 -17.12
C PRO A 610 10.77 5.72 -18.10
N TRP A 611 10.76 7.04 -17.89
CA TRP A 611 10.12 8.01 -18.78
C TRP A 611 10.78 8.03 -20.17
N ASN A 612 9.93 8.13 -21.22
CA ASN A 612 10.39 8.24 -22.60
C ASN A 612 9.50 9.20 -23.40
N ASP A 613 10.05 10.31 -23.90
CA ASP A 613 9.31 11.32 -24.67
C ASP A 613 8.77 10.81 -26.01
N ASP A 614 9.40 9.82 -26.62
CA ASP A 614 8.93 9.26 -27.89
C ASP A 614 7.58 8.55 -27.76
N GLY A 615 7.26 8.06 -26.56
CA GLY A 615 5.95 7.48 -26.26
C GLY A 615 4.80 8.51 -26.38
N ILE A 616 5.03 9.74 -25.96
CA ILE A 616 4.06 10.85 -26.10
C ILE A 616 3.71 11.09 -27.58
N LYS A 617 4.74 11.16 -28.45
CA LYS A 617 4.56 11.33 -29.90
C LYS A 617 3.76 10.19 -30.53
N ALA A 618 3.97 8.96 -30.06
CA ALA A 618 3.21 7.81 -30.52
C ALA A 618 1.71 7.92 -30.18
N ILE A 619 1.40 8.37 -28.97
CA ILE A 619 0.01 8.60 -28.53
C ILE A 619 -0.65 9.75 -29.32
N THR A 620 0.06 10.86 -29.56
CA THR A 620 -0.47 11.96 -30.41
C THR A 620 -0.84 11.45 -31.80
N LYS A 621 0.06 10.66 -32.43
CA LYS A 621 -0.23 10.06 -33.76
C LYS A 621 -1.42 9.08 -33.71
N PHE A 622 -1.60 8.39 -32.59
CA PHE A 622 -2.75 7.49 -32.42
C PHE A 622 -4.06 8.29 -32.42
N LEU A 623 -4.17 9.38 -31.67
CA LEU A 623 -5.36 10.25 -31.67
C LEU A 623 -5.60 10.93 -33.03
N ASP A 624 -4.56 11.40 -33.72
CA ASP A 624 -4.67 11.97 -35.07
C ASP A 624 -5.25 10.99 -36.10
N ARG A 625 -4.91 9.70 -35.98
CA ARG A 625 -5.47 8.67 -36.85
C ARG A 625 -6.96 8.46 -36.59
N ILE A 626 -7.37 8.49 -35.32
CA ILE A 626 -8.78 8.36 -34.93
C ILE A 626 -9.58 9.56 -35.45
N GLU A 627 -9.07 10.79 -35.32
CA GLU A 627 -9.70 12.01 -35.83
C GLU A 627 -9.94 11.95 -37.35
N ARG A 628 -8.90 11.57 -38.11
CA ARG A 628 -9.03 11.42 -39.56
C ARG A 628 -10.09 10.38 -39.95
N LEU A 629 -10.15 9.27 -39.24
CA LEU A 629 -11.14 8.24 -39.49
C LEU A 629 -12.55 8.70 -39.12
N ALA A 630 -12.73 9.45 -38.05
CA ALA A 630 -13.99 10.03 -37.62
C ALA A 630 -14.54 11.02 -38.67
N ILE A 631 -13.69 11.92 -39.18
CA ILE A 631 -14.06 12.89 -40.27
C ILE A 631 -14.58 12.12 -41.47
N LYS A 632 -13.88 11.08 -41.91
CA LYS A 632 -14.27 10.24 -43.03
C LYS A 632 -15.62 9.55 -42.81
N ILE A 633 -15.80 8.92 -41.66
CA ILE A 633 -17.02 8.19 -41.28
C ILE A 633 -18.24 9.12 -41.25
N ASN A 634 -18.07 10.36 -40.80
CA ASN A 634 -19.14 11.38 -40.77
C ASN A 634 -19.63 11.78 -42.15
N THR A 635 -18.78 11.71 -43.17
CA THR A 635 -19.14 12.02 -44.56
C THR A 635 -19.75 10.83 -45.32
N MET A 636 -19.70 9.60 -44.76
CA MET A 636 -20.26 8.43 -45.43
C MET A 636 -21.80 8.45 -45.40
N PRO A 637 -22.48 8.22 -46.54
CA PRO A 637 -23.94 8.11 -46.57
C PRO A 637 -24.37 6.86 -45.73
N ASN A 638 -25.61 6.90 -45.25
CA ASN A 638 -26.19 5.70 -44.67
C ASN A 638 -26.50 4.70 -45.79
N ASP A 639 -26.08 3.48 -45.62
CA ASP A 639 -26.28 2.38 -46.57
C ASP A 639 -27.48 1.54 -46.21
N LYS A 640 -28.17 0.97 -47.24
CA LYS A 640 -29.21 -0.05 -47.05
C LYS A 640 -28.68 -1.48 -47.18
N ASN A 641 -27.38 -1.62 -47.45
CA ASN A 641 -26.74 -2.91 -47.55
C ASN A 641 -26.62 -3.60 -46.20
N ASN A 642 -27.28 -4.73 -45.99
CA ASN A 642 -27.23 -5.54 -44.78
C ASN A 642 -26.40 -6.81 -44.97
N ASN A 643 -25.68 -6.97 -46.06
CA ASN A 643 -24.88 -8.14 -46.35
C ASN A 643 -23.64 -8.19 -45.41
N ILE A 644 -23.40 -9.35 -44.84
CA ILE A 644 -22.22 -9.62 -44.02
C ILE A 644 -21.28 -10.53 -44.80
N SER A 645 -20.28 -9.96 -45.43
CA SER A 645 -19.20 -10.66 -46.13
C SER A 645 -18.12 -11.14 -45.15
N LYS A 646 -17.10 -11.82 -45.64
CA LYS A 646 -15.93 -12.23 -44.86
C LYS A 646 -15.24 -11.00 -44.21
N ASN A 647 -15.15 -9.89 -44.90
CA ASN A 647 -14.50 -8.68 -44.38
C ASN A 647 -15.27 -8.10 -43.19
N GLU A 648 -16.60 -8.10 -43.22
CA GLU A 648 -17.43 -7.67 -42.11
C GLU A 648 -17.31 -8.65 -40.92
N LYS A 649 -17.27 -9.95 -41.18
CA LYS A 649 -17.03 -10.95 -40.14
C LYS A 649 -15.69 -10.75 -39.44
N ASP A 650 -14.62 -10.53 -40.19
CA ASP A 650 -13.27 -10.25 -39.67
C ASP A 650 -13.25 -8.98 -38.80
N LEU A 651 -13.93 -7.91 -39.25
CA LEU A 651 -14.08 -6.67 -38.49
C LEU A 651 -14.86 -6.89 -37.19
N LEU A 652 -16.01 -7.58 -37.28
CA LEU A 652 -16.85 -7.89 -36.11
C LEU A 652 -16.09 -8.76 -35.08
N TYR A 653 -15.28 -9.71 -35.55
CA TYR A 653 -14.38 -10.48 -34.71
C TYR A 653 -13.40 -9.56 -33.97
N ALA A 654 -12.71 -8.67 -34.71
CA ALA A 654 -11.74 -7.73 -34.11
C ALA A 654 -12.40 -6.81 -33.06
N VAL A 655 -13.61 -6.32 -33.34
CA VAL A 655 -14.40 -5.50 -32.40
C VAL A 655 -14.70 -6.28 -31.12
N ASN A 656 -15.29 -7.48 -31.25
CA ASN A 656 -15.71 -8.27 -30.08
C ASN A 656 -14.52 -8.80 -29.30
N PHE A 657 -13.42 -9.13 -29.96
CA PHE A 657 -12.16 -9.48 -29.29
C PHE A 657 -11.64 -8.30 -28.46
N ALA A 658 -11.65 -7.07 -29.03
CA ALA A 658 -11.24 -5.88 -28.31
C ALA A 658 -12.18 -5.59 -27.12
N VAL A 659 -13.50 -5.66 -27.30
CA VAL A 659 -14.49 -5.50 -26.21
C VAL A 659 -14.15 -6.42 -25.05
N LYS A 660 -13.98 -7.72 -25.30
CA LYS A 660 -13.69 -8.73 -24.26
C LYS A 660 -12.33 -8.49 -23.60
N ALA A 661 -11.30 -8.18 -24.39
CA ALA A 661 -9.94 -8.01 -23.89
C ALA A 661 -9.80 -6.70 -23.08
N VAL A 662 -10.35 -5.59 -23.58
CA VAL A 662 -10.29 -4.28 -22.89
C VAL A 662 -11.11 -4.33 -21.60
N ASP A 663 -12.29 -4.96 -21.58
CA ASP A 663 -13.11 -5.14 -20.37
C ASP A 663 -12.31 -5.86 -19.27
N ARG A 664 -11.69 -6.98 -19.61
CA ARG A 664 -10.83 -7.73 -18.68
C ARG A 664 -9.63 -6.91 -18.21
N ASP A 665 -8.96 -6.22 -19.14
CA ASP A 665 -7.72 -5.51 -18.86
C ASP A 665 -7.97 -4.26 -18.00
N MET A 666 -9.09 -3.55 -18.22
CA MET A 666 -9.55 -2.43 -17.38
C MET A 666 -9.87 -2.92 -15.95
N GLU A 667 -10.60 -4.02 -15.80
CA GLU A 667 -10.95 -4.59 -14.48
C GLU A 667 -9.71 -4.92 -13.66
N ASN A 668 -8.64 -5.39 -14.30
CA ASN A 668 -7.40 -5.82 -13.66
C ASN A 668 -6.30 -4.74 -13.59
N PHE A 669 -6.60 -3.47 -13.87
CA PHE A 669 -5.60 -2.39 -13.93
C PHE A 669 -4.43 -2.68 -14.91
N SER A 670 -4.69 -3.49 -15.93
CA SER A 670 -3.75 -3.79 -17.03
C SER A 670 -3.91 -2.77 -18.15
N PHE A 671 -3.78 -1.49 -17.82
CA PHE A 671 -4.07 -0.38 -18.72
C PHE A 671 -3.22 -0.39 -19.99
N ASN A 672 -1.94 -0.80 -19.89
CA ASN A 672 -1.04 -0.86 -21.03
C ASN A 672 -1.53 -1.85 -22.10
N THR A 673 -2.03 -3.00 -21.70
CA THR A 673 -2.63 -3.97 -22.63
C THR A 673 -3.98 -3.49 -23.13
N ALA A 674 -4.81 -2.84 -22.31
CA ALA A 674 -6.07 -2.24 -22.76
C ALA A 674 -5.84 -1.22 -23.90
N VAL A 675 -4.91 -0.27 -23.74
CA VAL A 675 -4.57 0.70 -24.77
C VAL A 675 -3.96 0.03 -26.00
N ALA A 676 -3.11 -0.99 -25.84
CA ALA A 676 -2.60 -1.78 -26.97
C ALA A 676 -3.73 -2.43 -27.77
N ARG A 677 -4.76 -2.99 -27.13
CA ARG A 677 -5.95 -3.55 -27.79
C ARG A 677 -6.75 -2.49 -28.56
N LEU A 678 -6.84 -1.28 -28.03
CA LEU A 678 -7.44 -0.16 -28.75
C LEU A 678 -6.65 0.19 -30.02
N MET A 679 -5.31 0.18 -29.95
CA MET A 679 -4.45 0.41 -31.13
C MET A 679 -4.62 -0.70 -32.18
N GLU A 680 -4.72 -1.96 -31.76
CA GLU A 680 -4.99 -3.11 -32.63
C GLU A 680 -6.35 -2.99 -33.32
N LEU A 681 -7.40 -2.60 -32.57
CA LEU A 681 -8.74 -2.37 -33.14
C LEU A 681 -8.73 -1.20 -34.15
N LEU A 682 -8.01 -0.11 -33.85
CA LEU A 682 -7.85 0.97 -34.84
C LEU A 682 -7.16 0.50 -36.10
N ASN A 683 -6.18 -0.40 -36.02
CA ASN A 683 -5.54 -1.00 -37.19
C ASN A 683 -6.55 -1.85 -38.01
N ALA A 684 -7.42 -2.63 -37.36
CA ALA A 684 -8.45 -3.40 -38.02
C ALA A 684 -9.49 -2.48 -38.72
N LEU A 685 -9.93 -1.40 -38.06
CA LEU A 685 -10.80 -0.38 -38.62
C LEU A 685 -10.16 0.28 -39.85
N THR A 686 -8.89 0.67 -39.75
CA THR A 686 -8.14 1.28 -40.87
C THR A 686 -7.95 0.32 -42.05
N LYS A 687 -7.69 -0.97 -41.75
CA LYS A 687 -7.57 -2.02 -42.76
C LYS A 687 -8.90 -2.22 -43.51
N TYR A 688 -10.01 -2.26 -42.74
CA TYR A 688 -11.33 -2.36 -43.36
C TYR A 688 -11.69 -1.13 -44.22
N ASP A 689 -11.33 0.06 -43.74
CA ASP A 689 -11.50 1.30 -44.51
C ASP A 689 -10.73 1.31 -45.84
N ALA A 690 -9.57 0.65 -45.91
CA ALA A 690 -8.72 0.60 -47.10
C ALA A 690 -9.13 -0.48 -48.11
N ILE A 691 -10.16 -1.32 -47.82
CA ILE A 691 -10.62 -2.34 -48.76
C ILE A 691 -11.26 -1.66 -50.00
N ASP A 692 -10.86 -2.12 -51.18
CA ASP A 692 -11.50 -1.72 -52.45
C ASP A 692 -12.81 -2.50 -52.68
N GLY A 693 -13.88 -1.80 -53.10
CA GLY A 693 -15.19 -2.41 -53.40
C GLY A 693 -16.29 -2.04 -52.41
N GLU A 694 -17.41 -2.81 -52.47
CA GLU A 694 -18.58 -2.54 -51.62
C GLU A 694 -18.27 -2.88 -50.16
N LYS A 695 -18.59 -1.96 -49.24
CA LYS A 695 -18.44 -2.07 -47.81
C LYS A 695 -19.79 -1.89 -47.12
N ASN A 696 -20.03 -2.65 -46.05
CA ASN A 696 -21.19 -2.36 -45.21
C ASN A 696 -20.90 -1.16 -44.29
N VAL A 697 -21.35 0.01 -44.68
CA VAL A 697 -21.14 1.28 -43.98
C VAL A 697 -21.77 1.26 -42.60
N ASN A 698 -22.89 0.58 -42.41
CA ASN A 698 -23.53 0.47 -41.10
C ASN A 698 -22.70 -0.35 -40.11
N VAL A 699 -22.15 -1.48 -40.54
CA VAL A 699 -21.22 -2.29 -39.73
C VAL A 699 -20.00 -1.47 -39.36
N PHE A 700 -19.42 -0.73 -40.29
CA PHE A 700 -18.25 0.08 -40.07
C PHE A 700 -18.51 1.23 -39.08
N LYS A 701 -19.62 1.97 -39.27
CA LYS A 701 -20.03 3.02 -38.31
C LYS A 701 -20.25 2.50 -36.91
N ASN A 702 -20.90 1.33 -36.76
CA ASN A 702 -21.14 0.73 -35.48
C ASN A 702 -19.83 0.21 -34.81
N ALA A 703 -18.95 -0.38 -35.64
CA ALA A 703 -17.62 -0.79 -35.15
C ALA A 703 -16.80 0.39 -34.62
N PHE A 704 -16.83 1.52 -35.33
CA PHE A 704 -16.16 2.75 -34.90
C PHE A 704 -16.81 3.36 -33.64
N LYS A 705 -18.14 3.40 -33.56
CA LYS A 705 -18.84 3.83 -32.34
C LYS A 705 -18.44 2.96 -31.10
N THR A 706 -18.39 1.64 -31.31
CA THR A 706 -17.92 0.71 -30.25
C THR A 706 -16.48 1.03 -29.83
N PHE A 707 -15.61 1.30 -30.82
CA PHE A 707 -14.23 1.70 -30.53
C PHE A 707 -14.16 2.99 -29.69
N ILE A 708 -14.96 4.02 -30.00
CA ILE A 708 -14.99 5.28 -29.25
C ILE A 708 -15.53 5.06 -27.82
N LEU A 709 -16.53 4.19 -27.63
CA LEU A 709 -17.02 3.80 -26.30
C LEU A 709 -15.93 3.12 -25.45
N LEU A 710 -15.11 2.27 -26.06
CA LEU A 710 -13.98 1.62 -25.38
C LEU A 710 -12.85 2.60 -25.04
N LEU A 711 -12.62 3.62 -25.90
CA LEU A 711 -11.60 4.64 -25.71
C LEU A 711 -11.99 5.66 -24.63
N ALA A 712 -13.29 5.92 -24.46
CA ALA A 712 -13.82 7.02 -23.67
C ALA A 712 -13.26 7.09 -22.23
N PRO A 713 -13.12 5.99 -21.48
CA PRO A 713 -12.52 6.05 -20.16
C PRO A 713 -11.07 6.57 -20.16
N CYS A 714 -10.30 6.27 -21.21
CA CYS A 714 -8.87 6.54 -21.29
C CYS A 714 -8.55 7.96 -21.81
N ALA A 715 -9.36 8.45 -22.77
CA ALA A 715 -9.23 9.77 -23.39
C ALA A 715 -10.58 10.50 -23.39
N PRO A 716 -11.04 10.94 -22.22
CA PRO A 716 -12.43 11.37 -22.04
C PRO A 716 -12.83 12.60 -22.85
N HIS A 717 -11.98 13.62 -22.94
CA HIS A 717 -12.31 14.85 -23.68
C HIS A 717 -12.36 14.60 -25.19
N PHE A 718 -11.38 13.85 -25.70
CA PHE A 718 -11.29 13.50 -27.09
C PHE A 718 -12.46 12.60 -27.52
N ALA A 719 -12.81 11.61 -26.70
CA ALA A 719 -13.91 10.70 -26.98
C ALA A 719 -15.27 11.41 -27.00
N GLU A 720 -15.52 12.34 -26.07
CA GLU A 720 -16.73 13.18 -26.05
C GLU A 720 -16.87 14.00 -27.34
N GLU A 721 -15.78 14.65 -27.78
CA GLU A 721 -15.81 15.46 -29.00
C GLU A 721 -16.10 14.61 -30.23
N ILE A 722 -15.47 13.43 -30.35
CA ILE A 722 -15.78 12.51 -31.43
C ILE A 722 -17.24 12.03 -31.34
N TRP A 723 -17.70 11.69 -30.11
CA TRP A 723 -19.05 11.20 -29.87
C TRP A 723 -20.14 12.20 -30.27
N GLU A 724 -19.93 13.47 -29.92
CA GLU A 724 -20.80 14.57 -30.37
C GLU A 724 -20.77 14.73 -31.91
N SER A 725 -19.59 14.67 -32.54
CA SER A 725 -19.44 14.78 -33.98
C SER A 725 -20.16 13.67 -34.74
N LEU A 726 -20.34 12.50 -34.13
CA LEU A 726 -21.13 11.36 -34.63
C LEU A 726 -22.66 11.57 -34.49
N GLY A 727 -23.11 12.75 -34.02
CA GLY A 727 -24.52 13.13 -33.90
C GLY A 727 -25.18 12.72 -32.58
N ASN A 728 -24.43 12.29 -31.57
CA ASN A 728 -24.97 12.00 -30.27
C ASN A 728 -25.09 13.28 -29.43
N LYS A 729 -26.16 13.42 -28.63
CA LYS A 729 -26.50 14.64 -27.89
C LYS A 729 -26.10 14.62 -26.42
N ASN A 730 -26.04 13.42 -25.82
CA ASN A 730 -25.72 13.25 -24.42
C ASN A 730 -24.24 12.89 -24.27
N SER A 731 -23.67 13.17 -23.10
CA SER A 731 -22.31 12.71 -22.76
C SER A 731 -22.17 11.22 -23.00
N ILE A 732 -21.01 10.81 -23.52
CA ILE A 732 -20.65 9.43 -23.79
C ILE A 732 -20.69 8.58 -22.49
N PHE A 733 -20.48 9.17 -21.31
CA PHE A 733 -20.48 8.50 -20.03
C PHE A 733 -21.87 8.12 -19.49
N TYR A 734 -22.94 8.54 -20.15
CA TYR A 734 -24.29 8.00 -19.94
C TYR A 734 -24.58 6.80 -20.82
N SER A 735 -23.69 6.46 -21.74
CA SER A 735 -23.81 5.28 -22.60
C SER A 735 -23.37 4.03 -21.85
N LYS A 736 -24.00 2.90 -22.18
CA LYS A 736 -23.61 1.59 -21.65
C LYS A 736 -22.27 1.15 -22.26
N TYR A 737 -21.38 0.61 -21.42
CA TYR A 737 -20.16 -0.01 -21.90
C TYR A 737 -20.45 -1.18 -22.83
N PRO A 738 -19.72 -1.34 -23.94
CA PRO A 738 -19.99 -2.39 -24.92
C PRO A 738 -19.92 -3.79 -24.31
N GLU A 739 -20.85 -4.65 -24.69
CA GLU A 739 -20.86 -6.06 -24.35
C GLU A 739 -20.33 -6.91 -25.51
N CYS A 740 -19.60 -7.96 -25.19
CA CYS A 740 -19.06 -8.87 -26.20
C CYS A 740 -20.14 -9.80 -26.76
N ASP A 741 -20.30 -9.85 -28.07
CA ASP A 741 -21.03 -10.94 -28.74
C ASP A 741 -20.07 -12.14 -28.93
N GLU A 742 -20.21 -13.14 -28.06
CA GLU A 742 -19.40 -14.36 -28.10
C GLU A 742 -19.53 -15.12 -29.43
N LYS A 743 -20.65 -14.97 -30.14
CA LYS A 743 -20.85 -15.63 -31.46
C LYS A 743 -19.93 -15.03 -32.52
N ALA A 744 -19.66 -13.72 -32.44
CA ALA A 744 -18.74 -13.06 -33.36
C ALA A 744 -17.26 -13.46 -33.15
N LEU A 745 -16.95 -14.15 -32.06
CA LEU A 745 -15.61 -14.67 -31.76
C LEU A 745 -15.39 -16.08 -32.35
N ILE A 746 -16.40 -16.66 -32.98
CA ILE A 746 -16.29 -17.95 -33.67
C ILE A 746 -15.79 -17.68 -35.09
N LEU A 747 -14.52 -17.97 -35.33
CA LEU A 747 -13.95 -17.88 -36.66
C LEU A 747 -14.31 -19.11 -37.48
N ASP A 748 -14.73 -18.91 -38.74
CA ASP A 748 -14.97 -20.01 -39.69
C ASP A 748 -13.62 -20.67 -40.04
N GLU A 749 -12.53 -19.87 -40.14
CA GLU A 749 -11.18 -20.35 -40.44
C GLU A 749 -10.16 -19.76 -39.46
N VAL A 750 -9.11 -20.50 -39.16
CA VAL A 750 -7.99 -20.07 -38.31
C VAL A 750 -6.64 -20.26 -38.98
N GLU A 751 -5.77 -19.28 -38.86
CA GLU A 751 -4.38 -19.39 -39.36
C GLU A 751 -3.61 -20.27 -38.37
N VAL A 752 -3.04 -21.37 -38.86
CA VAL A 752 -2.18 -22.25 -38.08
C VAL A 752 -0.75 -22.25 -38.63
N ALA A 753 0.19 -22.21 -37.73
CA ALA A 753 1.61 -22.41 -38.12
C ALA A 753 1.85 -23.89 -38.44
N VAL A 754 2.46 -24.17 -39.60
CA VAL A 754 2.84 -25.53 -39.96
C VAL A 754 4.34 -25.67 -39.83
N GLN A 755 4.73 -26.69 -39.05
CA GLN A 755 6.13 -27.12 -38.87
C GLN A 755 6.32 -28.46 -39.55
N ILE A 756 7.54 -28.66 -40.09
CA ILE A 756 8.02 -29.98 -40.54
C ILE A 756 9.27 -30.32 -39.72
N ASN A 757 9.20 -31.43 -38.97
CA ASN A 757 10.24 -31.83 -38.00
C ASN A 757 10.63 -30.65 -37.03
N SER A 758 9.63 -30.00 -36.44
CA SER A 758 9.74 -28.87 -35.49
C SER A 758 10.34 -27.58 -36.07
N LYS A 759 10.52 -27.49 -37.40
CA LYS A 759 10.95 -26.24 -38.06
C LYS A 759 9.77 -25.59 -38.75
N MET A 760 9.48 -24.31 -38.44
CA MET A 760 8.42 -23.53 -39.09
C MET A 760 8.67 -23.44 -40.60
N ARG A 761 7.62 -23.72 -41.41
CA ARG A 761 7.67 -23.74 -42.88
C ARG A 761 6.65 -22.79 -43.54
N ALA A 762 5.43 -22.82 -43.05
CA ALA A 762 4.36 -22.02 -43.62
C ALA A 762 3.31 -21.70 -42.54
N LYS A 763 2.40 -20.79 -42.90
CA LYS A 763 1.14 -20.56 -42.20
C LYS A 763 0.03 -20.83 -43.20
N ILE A 764 -0.94 -21.64 -42.82
CA ILE A 764 -2.09 -21.96 -43.65
C ILE A 764 -3.41 -21.63 -42.89
N MET A 765 -4.45 -21.29 -43.68
CA MET A 765 -5.79 -21.16 -43.17
C MET A 765 -6.47 -22.54 -43.15
N ILE A 766 -7.04 -22.91 -42.00
CA ILE A 766 -7.82 -24.14 -41.84
C ILE A 766 -9.19 -23.81 -41.27
N PRO A 767 -10.26 -24.54 -41.63
CA PRO A 767 -11.55 -24.44 -40.95
C PRO A 767 -11.34 -24.62 -39.43
N SER A 768 -12.04 -23.85 -38.62
CA SER A 768 -11.88 -23.88 -37.15
C SER A 768 -12.33 -25.21 -36.52
N ASP A 769 -13.10 -25.97 -37.21
CA ASP A 769 -13.60 -27.32 -36.88
C ASP A 769 -12.93 -28.45 -37.72
N ALA A 770 -11.85 -28.11 -38.45
CA ALA A 770 -11.15 -29.04 -39.30
C ALA A 770 -10.63 -30.27 -38.52
N ASN A 771 -10.97 -31.45 -38.98
CA ASN A 771 -10.41 -32.69 -38.48
C ASN A 771 -9.00 -32.97 -39.02
N GLU A 772 -8.35 -33.99 -38.51
CA GLU A 772 -6.97 -34.33 -38.91
C GLU A 772 -6.82 -34.61 -40.44
N GLU A 773 -7.84 -35.22 -41.06
CA GLU A 773 -7.84 -35.49 -42.49
C GLU A 773 -7.91 -34.21 -43.32
N THR A 774 -8.83 -33.31 -42.96
CA THR A 774 -8.94 -32.00 -43.62
C THR A 774 -7.65 -31.18 -43.49
N ILE A 775 -7.03 -31.19 -42.31
CA ILE A 775 -5.73 -30.51 -42.09
C ILE A 775 -4.64 -31.12 -42.98
N LYS A 776 -4.57 -32.41 -43.08
CA LYS A 776 -3.60 -33.11 -43.98
C LYS A 776 -3.83 -32.69 -45.43
N GLU A 777 -5.08 -32.74 -45.93
CA GLU A 777 -5.39 -32.31 -47.29
C GLU A 777 -4.95 -30.88 -47.58
N LEU A 778 -5.18 -29.93 -46.65
CA LEU A 778 -4.81 -28.55 -46.81
C LEU A 778 -3.29 -28.33 -46.80
N ILE A 779 -2.55 -29.12 -46.02
CA ILE A 779 -1.08 -29.12 -46.01
C ILE A 779 -0.53 -29.63 -47.36
N PHE A 780 -1.16 -30.66 -47.95
CA PHE A 780 -0.74 -31.18 -49.27
C PHE A 780 -1.13 -30.27 -50.41
N LYS A 781 -2.14 -29.41 -50.25
CA LYS A 781 -2.51 -28.42 -51.28
C LYS A 781 -1.60 -27.17 -51.29
N ASP A 782 -0.89 -26.92 -50.21
CA ASP A 782 0.09 -25.82 -50.17
C ASP A 782 1.38 -26.23 -50.91
N GLU A 783 1.74 -25.50 -51.96
CA GLU A 783 2.88 -25.83 -52.83
C GLU A 783 4.22 -25.94 -52.07
N LYS A 784 4.44 -25.08 -51.07
CA LYS A 784 5.69 -25.11 -50.27
C LYS A 784 5.79 -26.30 -49.34
N LEU A 785 4.68 -26.58 -48.67
CA LEU A 785 4.60 -27.69 -47.72
C LEU A 785 4.61 -29.02 -48.44
N SER A 786 3.86 -29.14 -49.55
CA SER A 786 3.82 -30.31 -50.42
C SER A 786 5.20 -30.66 -50.94
N ALA A 787 5.96 -29.69 -51.46
CA ALA A 787 7.31 -29.92 -51.98
C ALA A 787 8.30 -30.44 -50.92
N GLU A 788 8.13 -30.06 -49.64
CA GLU A 788 8.99 -30.52 -48.57
C GLU A 788 8.61 -31.92 -48.01
N ILE A 789 7.37 -32.34 -48.25
CA ILE A 789 6.84 -33.62 -47.77
C ILE A 789 6.91 -34.68 -48.91
N ASP A 790 7.01 -34.22 -50.15
CA ASP A 790 7.03 -35.09 -51.34
C ASP A 790 8.06 -36.20 -51.21
N GLY A 791 7.65 -37.45 -51.49
CA GLY A 791 8.52 -38.63 -51.36
C GLY A 791 8.80 -39.09 -49.91
N LYS A 792 8.25 -38.43 -48.87
CA LYS A 792 8.43 -38.79 -47.48
C LYS A 792 7.17 -39.40 -46.88
N THR A 793 7.33 -40.38 -46.00
CA THR A 793 6.23 -40.94 -45.23
C THR A 793 5.97 -40.11 -43.96
N ILE A 794 4.76 -39.60 -43.81
CA ILE A 794 4.36 -38.93 -42.58
C ILE A 794 4.25 -39.95 -41.45
N LYS A 795 5.14 -39.87 -40.46
CA LYS A 795 5.17 -40.75 -39.29
C LYS A 795 4.15 -40.33 -38.23
N LYS A 796 3.96 -39.03 -38.06
CA LYS A 796 3.06 -38.46 -37.03
C LYS A 796 2.66 -37.05 -37.37
N LEU A 797 1.38 -36.74 -37.13
CA LEU A 797 0.88 -35.37 -37.11
C LEU A 797 0.57 -34.94 -35.65
N ILE A 798 1.20 -33.89 -35.20
CA ILE A 798 0.93 -33.31 -33.87
C ILE A 798 0.16 -32.02 -34.07
N ILE A 799 -1.08 -32.01 -33.67
CA ILE A 799 -1.98 -30.85 -33.80
C ILE A 799 -2.17 -30.20 -32.43
N VAL A 800 -1.74 -28.97 -32.30
CA VAL A 800 -2.16 -28.09 -31.21
C VAL A 800 -3.34 -27.25 -31.73
N PRO A 801 -4.56 -27.49 -31.24
CA PRO A 801 -5.76 -26.88 -31.80
C PRO A 801 -5.62 -25.36 -31.95
N LYS A 802 -5.97 -24.88 -33.14
CA LYS A 802 -5.97 -23.42 -33.48
C LYS A 802 -4.65 -22.68 -33.36
N ARG A 803 -3.50 -23.41 -33.26
CA ARG A 803 -2.19 -22.78 -33.07
C ARG A 803 -1.10 -23.32 -33.97
N LEU A 804 -0.92 -24.62 -34.02
CA LEU A 804 0.25 -25.25 -34.63
C LEU A 804 -0.07 -26.63 -35.12
N VAL A 805 0.45 -26.98 -36.29
CA VAL A 805 0.52 -28.32 -36.78
C VAL A 805 2.00 -28.70 -37.05
N ASN A 806 2.49 -29.76 -36.43
CA ASN A 806 3.83 -30.27 -36.69
C ASN A 806 3.77 -31.60 -37.39
N VAL A 807 4.24 -31.64 -38.63
CA VAL A 807 4.36 -32.83 -39.49
C VAL A 807 5.72 -33.47 -39.21
N ILE A 808 5.72 -34.69 -38.75
CA ILE A 808 6.95 -35.48 -38.56
C ILE A 808 7.06 -36.49 -39.73
N VAL A 809 8.05 -36.29 -40.57
CA VAL A 809 8.35 -37.09 -41.74
C VAL A 809 9.60 -37.93 -41.57
#